data_b6f7731f12432898ca1276f75681253a
#
_entry.id   b6f7731f12432898ca1276f75681253a
#
_cell.length_a   1.000
_cell.length_b   1.000
_cell.length_c   1.000
_cell.angle_alpha   90.00
_cell.angle_beta   90.00
_cell.angle_gamma   90.00
#
_symmetry.space_group_name_H-M   'P 1'
#
loop_
_entity.id
_entity.type
_entity.pdbx_description
1 polymer ?
#
loop_
_entity_poly.entity_id
_entity_poly.type
_entity_poly.pdbx_seq_one_letter_code
_entity_poly.pdbx_strand_id
1 'polypeptide(L)'
;MSRSAVLPHALAFVFVVVLLSVALPARAQQAPQAQVDSWTLSDVAQWEAGSSSGLLITNNAGGEVRLAEDQIAGAFLSLPFATTFPFNAAGAVWNAEQIAGTSLRLELRTRATPPPTEGNPDDGWGAWQSLDSGDARSQADAPAFATANVLTFPSDSRYLQLRASLTSTIVRASATLSSVTVSYLQTAQDPPTLAAGLPRRPILSGKETLTPRPVLVGRSDWSGRVEAARLNRSDPRGVIIHQIAADPAVASSIDLMRALLSYQTNVLGWDDLAYHYVIDADGTIFEGRLGGPTSDVGRLSGGDTAIHVAVIAPSDGTPSDAAQNSLVSLLAWLGQAYDITPSGQHPVRDSLRLNIAGHNEADSAAVDPYPATSSLLPQLRSRIDQSTVRARWYFAEGNVADYNERLSMFNPTGAPAEARVTLIRPAQSPFTQVVGVPAAARSDLVLNDLITDTALISTTSLPMIVESSVPILAERTMGLSTDVDGGPGIDRLSRIWYLAEGSTEDTNRTYLILFNPQATAVFATITYMRSNSTQLEQKVQINAMDRLVVAVNDFLPSASFGVRVIAAQPIAVERTMRFGLFQTGLSTGRGIDTLSRRWLFAEGTTEGSFQMRLLVLNPNDQMVKAEAVFRGPNGQREVRRYVIPPRTQQVINVNDVVPNLGISTEVTSDRPVAVERVLTFNDINSAAGTVGAGAMAPGYTWAFVDGRTSDSTYYLCVSNPNLSPTTVSVSFVFSDGTAAKQQFHVPAEARYTLAVHEIFPNKDSVAAVVRATQPIVAERSLFPGGGARGGATTLGIPLP
;
A
#
# COMPACT_ATOMS: atom_id res chain seq x y z
N MET A 1 -19.22 -90.27 -14.29
CA MET A 1 -20.27 -90.09 -15.32
C MET A 1 -21.02 -88.82 -15.04
N SER A 2 -21.30 -88.12 -16.07
CA SER A 2 -22.04 -86.88 -16.24
C SER A 2 -21.20 -85.60 -16.05
N ARG A 3 -20.98 -84.98 -17.19
CA ARG A 3 -20.41 -83.68 -17.46
C ARG A 3 -21.50 -82.61 -17.18
N SER A 4 -21.16 -81.54 -16.50
CA SER A 4 -21.96 -80.32 -16.48
C SER A 4 -21.14 -79.22 -17.05
N ALA A 5 -21.75 -78.58 -18.05
CA ALA A 5 -21.18 -77.48 -18.83
C ALA A 5 -21.19 -76.17 -18.06
N VAL A 6 -20.11 -75.43 -18.15
CA VAL A 6 -19.96 -74.09 -17.67
C VAL A 6 -20.28 -73.11 -18.83
N LEU A 7 -21.31 -72.29 -18.66
CA LEU A 7 -21.56 -71.16 -19.53
C LEU A 7 -20.73 -69.97 -19.08
N PRO A 8 -20.09 -69.16 -19.98
CA PRO A 8 -19.40 -67.97 -19.62
C PRO A 8 -20.37 -66.76 -19.56
N HIS A 9 -20.30 -66.04 -18.48
CA HIS A 9 -20.96 -64.71 -18.34
C HIS A 9 -20.18 -63.65 -19.15
N ALA A 10 -20.84 -63.09 -20.15
CA ALA A 10 -20.34 -61.93 -20.88
C ALA A 10 -20.58 -60.69 -20.05
N LEU A 11 -19.48 -60.07 -19.56
CA LEU A 11 -19.51 -58.70 -19.02
C LEU A 11 -19.61 -57.72 -20.19
N ALA A 12 -20.77 -57.04 -20.29
CA ALA A 12 -20.91 -55.92 -21.20
C ALA A 12 -20.25 -54.70 -20.56
N PHE A 13 -19.12 -54.22 -21.08
CA PHE A 13 -18.54 -52.91 -20.77
C PHE A 13 -19.33 -51.83 -21.53
N VAL A 14 -20.10 -51.05 -20.82
CA VAL A 14 -20.67 -49.80 -21.33
C VAL A 14 -19.57 -48.74 -21.36
N PHE A 15 -19.03 -48.46 -22.55
CA PHE A 15 -18.18 -47.27 -22.76
C PHE A 15 -19.07 -46.02 -22.77
N VAL A 16 -19.04 -45.27 -21.67
CA VAL A 16 -19.55 -43.91 -21.64
C VAL A 16 -18.49 -43.02 -22.33
N VAL A 17 -18.74 -42.72 -23.60
CA VAL A 17 -17.93 -41.68 -24.30
C VAL A 17 -18.38 -40.33 -23.76
N VAL A 18 -17.60 -39.79 -22.85
CA VAL A 18 -17.71 -38.36 -22.46
C VAL A 18 -17.11 -37.56 -23.61
N LEU A 19 -17.96 -37.04 -24.48
CA LEU A 19 -17.59 -35.96 -25.42
C LEU A 19 -17.20 -34.73 -24.62
N LEU A 20 -15.90 -34.59 -24.31
CA LEU A 20 -15.34 -33.31 -23.95
C LEU A 20 -15.46 -32.40 -25.21
N SER A 21 -16.47 -31.57 -25.26
CA SER A 21 -16.47 -30.42 -26.15
C SER A 21 -15.34 -29.49 -25.70
N VAL A 22 -14.17 -29.64 -26.30
CA VAL A 22 -13.13 -28.63 -26.26
C VAL A 22 -13.73 -27.43 -26.98
N ALA A 23 -14.23 -26.47 -26.21
CA ALA A 23 -14.52 -25.14 -26.72
C ALA A 23 -13.18 -24.59 -27.25
N LEU A 24 -13.00 -24.60 -28.56
CA LEU A 24 -11.96 -23.83 -29.20
C LEU A 24 -12.08 -22.39 -28.65
N PRO A 25 -10.97 -21.78 -28.22
CA PRO A 25 -11.03 -20.37 -27.82
C PRO A 25 -11.63 -19.61 -29.01
N ALA A 26 -12.73 -18.89 -28.75
CA ALA A 26 -13.29 -17.98 -29.71
C ALA A 26 -12.11 -17.14 -30.24
N ARG A 27 -11.85 -17.18 -31.54
CA ARG A 27 -10.91 -16.27 -32.17
C ARG A 27 -11.30 -14.89 -31.66
N ALA A 28 -10.39 -14.25 -30.93
CA ALA A 28 -10.54 -12.85 -30.55
C ALA A 28 -10.86 -12.12 -31.84
N GLN A 29 -12.07 -11.63 -31.93
CA GLN A 29 -12.50 -10.79 -33.03
C GLN A 29 -11.59 -9.59 -32.97
N GLN A 30 -10.72 -9.40 -33.97
CA GLN A 30 -9.87 -8.22 -34.06
C GLN A 30 -10.78 -7.02 -33.92
N ALA A 31 -10.56 -6.20 -32.89
CA ALA A 31 -11.29 -4.96 -32.78
C ALA A 31 -11.12 -4.17 -34.07
N PRO A 32 -12.17 -3.56 -34.60
CA PRO A 32 -12.07 -2.80 -35.85
C PRO A 32 -10.98 -1.75 -35.70
N GLN A 33 -10.08 -1.73 -36.68
CA GLN A 33 -8.97 -0.80 -36.69
C GLN A 33 -9.54 0.61 -36.85
N ALA A 34 -9.10 1.57 -36.03
CA ALA A 34 -9.52 2.97 -36.16
C ALA A 34 -9.25 3.44 -37.58
N GLN A 35 -10.22 4.10 -38.20
CA GLN A 35 -10.02 4.77 -39.48
C GLN A 35 -9.27 6.07 -39.22
N VAL A 36 -8.24 6.34 -40.02
CA VAL A 36 -7.40 7.56 -39.92
C VAL A 36 -7.17 8.10 -41.31
N ASP A 37 -7.31 9.41 -41.47
CA ASP A 37 -6.95 10.14 -42.65
C ASP A 37 -6.54 11.58 -42.28
N SER A 38 -6.00 12.37 -43.17
CA SER A 38 -5.48 13.69 -42.84
C SER A 38 -5.77 14.71 -43.94
N TRP A 39 -5.79 15.97 -43.52
CA TRP A 39 -5.94 17.15 -44.35
C TRP A 39 -4.81 18.13 -44.01
N THR A 40 -4.12 18.63 -45.05
CA THR A 40 -2.98 19.52 -44.87
C THR A 40 -3.21 20.86 -45.57
N LEU A 41 -2.86 21.95 -44.86
CA LEU A 41 -2.68 23.30 -45.42
C LEU A 41 -1.18 23.61 -45.38
N SER A 42 -0.56 23.84 -46.54
CA SER A 42 0.90 24.05 -46.65
C SER A 42 1.36 24.89 -47.85
N ASP A 43 0.44 25.31 -48.70
CA ASP A 43 0.79 26.11 -49.89
C ASP A 43 -0.05 27.38 -49.96
N VAL A 44 0.45 28.36 -50.74
CA VAL A 44 -0.18 29.68 -50.91
C VAL A 44 -1.63 29.57 -51.36
N ALA A 45 -1.91 28.69 -52.36
CA ALA A 45 -3.27 28.56 -52.91
C ALA A 45 -4.27 28.02 -51.86
N GLN A 46 -3.82 27.12 -50.99
CA GLN A 46 -4.64 26.60 -49.89
C GLN A 46 -4.92 27.66 -48.82
N TRP A 47 -3.93 28.53 -48.49
CA TRP A 47 -4.10 29.64 -47.58
C TRP A 47 -5.00 30.72 -48.16
N GLU A 48 -4.81 31.10 -49.44
CA GLU A 48 -5.61 32.11 -50.14
C GLU A 48 -7.06 31.65 -50.38
N ALA A 49 -7.34 30.35 -50.41
CA ALA A 49 -8.68 29.81 -50.53
C ALA A 49 -9.54 30.07 -49.27
N GLY A 50 -8.91 30.24 -48.10
CA GLY A 50 -9.58 30.62 -46.86
C GLY A 50 -9.86 32.11 -46.78
N SER A 51 -10.42 32.56 -45.66
CA SER A 51 -10.58 33.98 -45.33
C SER A 51 -9.52 34.41 -44.30
N SER A 52 -8.90 35.56 -44.52
CA SER A 52 -7.91 36.11 -43.61
C SER A 52 -8.22 37.58 -43.28
N SER A 53 -7.92 38.01 -42.07
CA SER A 53 -7.99 39.38 -41.63
C SER A 53 -6.74 39.73 -40.85
N GLY A 54 -6.09 40.87 -41.14
CA GLY A 54 -4.88 41.32 -40.46
C GLY A 54 -3.64 40.42 -40.68
N LEU A 55 -3.71 39.54 -41.68
CA LEU A 55 -2.64 38.61 -42.03
C LEU A 55 -2.11 38.86 -43.43
N LEU A 56 -0.85 38.52 -43.62
CA LEU A 56 -0.17 38.46 -44.90
C LEU A 56 0.15 36.99 -45.22
N ILE A 57 -0.22 36.54 -46.41
CA ILE A 57 0.16 35.23 -46.96
C ILE A 57 1.36 35.48 -47.88
N THR A 58 2.46 34.79 -47.67
CA THR A 58 3.70 34.93 -48.44
C THR A 58 4.08 33.59 -49.10
N ASN A 59 4.94 33.64 -50.12
CA ASN A 59 5.44 32.45 -50.78
C ASN A 59 6.72 31.88 -50.14
N ASN A 60 7.07 32.34 -48.94
CA ASN A 60 8.19 31.76 -48.18
C ASN A 60 7.85 30.31 -47.78
N ALA A 61 8.86 29.45 -47.81
CA ALA A 61 8.74 28.02 -47.42
C ALA A 61 7.59 27.27 -48.15
N GLY A 62 7.15 27.72 -49.33
CA GLY A 62 6.02 27.15 -50.07
C GLY A 62 4.65 27.76 -49.76
N GLY A 63 4.55 28.53 -48.72
CA GLY A 63 3.33 29.22 -48.24
C GLY A 63 3.39 29.46 -46.74
N GLU A 64 3.35 30.74 -46.34
CA GLU A 64 3.49 31.15 -44.95
C GLU A 64 2.43 32.20 -44.59
N VAL A 65 1.84 32.07 -43.42
CA VAL A 65 0.89 33.04 -42.85
C VAL A 65 1.54 33.76 -41.67
N ARG A 66 1.49 35.13 -41.69
CA ARG A 66 2.01 35.98 -40.63
C ARG A 66 1.17 37.24 -40.46
N LEU A 67 1.38 38.01 -39.41
CA LEU A 67 0.73 39.31 -39.27
C LEU A 67 1.15 40.26 -40.43
N ALA A 68 0.20 41.02 -40.95
CA ALA A 68 0.48 42.06 -41.91
C ALA A 68 1.27 43.20 -41.22
N GLU A 69 1.94 44.05 -42.00
CA GLU A 69 2.69 45.16 -41.44
C GLU A 69 1.77 46.05 -40.59
N ASP A 70 2.27 46.43 -39.42
CA ASP A 70 1.57 47.29 -38.47
C ASP A 70 0.33 46.64 -37.81
N GLN A 71 0.06 45.36 -38.03
CA GLN A 71 -0.99 44.62 -37.30
C GLN A 71 -0.38 43.89 -36.07
N ILE A 72 -1.13 43.92 -34.96
CA ILE A 72 -0.79 43.19 -33.74
C ILE A 72 -1.72 41.99 -33.49
N ALA A 73 -2.74 41.81 -34.31
CA ALA A 73 -3.65 40.70 -34.32
C ALA A 73 -4.15 40.37 -35.70
N GLY A 74 -4.33 39.10 -36.02
CA GLY A 74 -4.88 38.64 -37.27
C GLY A 74 -5.46 37.21 -37.10
N ALA A 75 -6.38 36.88 -37.97
CA ALA A 75 -7.01 35.56 -37.98
C ALA A 75 -7.14 35.00 -39.38
N PHE A 76 -6.93 33.71 -39.53
CA PHE A 76 -7.19 32.90 -40.69
C PHE A 76 -8.32 31.91 -40.39
N LEU A 77 -9.22 31.73 -41.35
CA LEU A 77 -10.30 30.77 -41.30
C LEU A 77 -10.29 29.93 -42.58
N SER A 78 -10.08 28.60 -42.45
CA SER A 78 -10.07 27.71 -43.59
C SER A 78 -11.44 27.59 -44.23
N LEU A 79 -11.46 27.15 -45.54
CA LEU A 79 -12.69 26.59 -46.05
C LEU A 79 -13.12 25.37 -45.27
N PRO A 80 -14.44 25.04 -45.20
CA PRO A 80 -14.91 23.79 -44.67
C PRO A 80 -14.32 22.60 -45.46
N PHE A 81 -13.67 21.68 -44.75
CA PHE A 81 -13.13 20.45 -45.32
C PHE A 81 -14.09 19.30 -45.11
N ALA A 82 -14.50 18.63 -46.19
CA ALA A 82 -15.34 17.43 -46.13
C ALA A 82 -14.44 16.20 -45.95
N THR A 83 -14.62 15.47 -44.82
CA THR A 83 -13.84 14.27 -44.51
C THR A 83 -14.30 13.06 -45.36
N THR A 84 -13.41 12.12 -45.59
CA THR A 84 -13.67 10.90 -46.36
C THR A 84 -14.60 9.91 -45.66
N PHE A 85 -14.64 9.95 -44.31
CA PHE A 85 -15.51 9.16 -43.43
C PHE A 85 -16.01 10.01 -42.24
N PRO A 86 -17.08 9.60 -41.53
CA PRO A 86 -17.46 10.25 -40.27
C PRO A 86 -16.35 10.05 -39.23
N PHE A 87 -16.08 11.07 -38.43
CA PHE A 87 -15.02 11.01 -37.44
C PHE A 87 -15.54 11.47 -36.06
N ASN A 88 -14.85 11.05 -35.01
CA ASN A 88 -15.16 11.45 -33.63
C ASN A 88 -13.96 12.06 -32.88
N ALA A 89 -12.81 12.12 -33.55
CA ALA A 89 -11.62 12.75 -32.96
C ALA A 89 -10.75 13.36 -34.08
N ALA A 90 -10.03 14.44 -33.74
CA ALA A 90 -9.01 15.01 -34.57
C ALA A 90 -7.85 15.57 -33.73
N GLY A 91 -6.65 15.49 -34.32
CA GLY A 91 -5.45 16.11 -33.76
C GLY A 91 -4.71 16.84 -34.90
N ALA A 92 -3.82 17.76 -34.57
CA ALA A 92 -3.04 18.46 -35.55
C ALA A 92 -1.55 18.49 -35.23
N VAL A 93 -0.76 18.50 -36.28
CA VAL A 93 0.67 18.83 -36.25
C VAL A 93 0.88 20.03 -37.14
N TRP A 94 1.64 21.02 -36.68
CA TRP A 94 1.91 22.22 -37.48
C TRP A 94 3.37 22.64 -37.41
N ASN A 95 3.79 23.37 -38.39
CA ASN A 95 5.09 24.01 -38.46
C ASN A 95 4.91 25.52 -38.33
N ALA A 96 5.42 26.08 -37.23
CA ALA A 96 5.33 27.49 -36.90
C ALA A 96 6.62 27.97 -36.23
N GLU A 97 6.99 29.21 -36.48
CA GLU A 97 8.04 29.91 -35.76
C GLU A 97 7.41 30.97 -34.86
N GLN A 98 7.74 30.96 -33.60
CA GLN A 98 7.28 31.94 -32.61
C GLN A 98 8.49 32.66 -32.01
N ILE A 99 8.45 33.99 -32.01
CA ILE A 99 9.43 34.85 -31.37
C ILE A 99 8.84 35.44 -30.08
N ALA A 100 9.69 35.90 -29.15
CA ALA A 100 9.23 36.44 -27.88
C ALA A 100 8.25 37.58 -28.10
N GLY A 101 7.13 37.56 -27.38
CA GLY A 101 6.06 38.53 -27.50
C GLY A 101 5.03 38.25 -28.61
N THR A 102 5.14 37.12 -29.31
CA THR A 102 4.13 36.70 -30.28
C THR A 102 3.43 35.40 -29.82
N SER A 103 2.20 35.18 -30.28
CA SER A 103 1.46 33.94 -30.04
C SER A 103 0.69 33.46 -31.26
N LEU A 104 0.54 32.15 -31.35
CA LEU A 104 -0.29 31.44 -32.32
C LEU A 104 -1.29 30.57 -31.54
N ARG A 105 -2.55 30.66 -31.91
CA ARG A 105 -3.62 29.79 -31.42
C ARG A 105 -4.31 29.11 -32.59
N LEU A 106 -4.40 27.78 -32.54
CA LEU A 106 -5.14 26.97 -33.51
C LEU A 106 -6.39 26.41 -32.87
N GLU A 107 -7.50 26.42 -33.61
CA GLU A 107 -8.80 25.92 -33.13
C GLU A 107 -9.49 25.14 -34.25
N LEU A 108 -10.21 24.09 -33.86
CA LEU A 108 -11.03 23.28 -34.74
C LEU A 108 -12.50 23.35 -34.33
N ARG A 109 -13.39 23.27 -35.33
CA ARG A 109 -14.82 23.02 -35.10
C ARG A 109 -15.32 22.01 -36.15
N THR A 110 -16.43 21.37 -35.83
CA THR A 110 -16.97 20.30 -36.69
C THR A 110 -18.47 20.42 -36.87
N ARG A 111 -19.00 19.77 -37.89
CA ARG A 111 -20.43 19.59 -38.12
C ARG A 111 -20.71 18.28 -38.88
N ALA A 112 -21.93 17.77 -38.77
CA ALA A 112 -22.35 16.52 -39.40
C ALA A 112 -22.85 16.71 -40.84
N THR A 113 -23.46 17.86 -41.16
CA THR A 113 -24.08 18.15 -42.43
C THR A 113 -23.28 19.14 -43.25
N PRO A 114 -23.48 19.21 -44.61
CA PRO A 114 -22.82 20.20 -45.44
C PRO A 114 -23.02 21.64 -44.93
N PRO A 115 -22.04 22.52 -45.04
CA PRO A 115 -22.21 23.95 -44.72
C PRO A 115 -23.34 24.57 -45.54
N PRO A 116 -24.07 25.54 -44.96
CA PRO A 116 -25.11 26.24 -45.70
C PRO A 116 -24.54 27.07 -46.87
N THR A 117 -25.16 27.01 -47.98
CA THR A 117 -24.82 27.82 -49.16
C THR A 117 -25.49 29.20 -49.10
N GLU A 118 -26.51 29.34 -48.30
CA GLU A 118 -27.24 30.60 -48.07
C GLU A 118 -27.54 30.72 -46.56
N GLY A 119 -27.57 31.93 -46.03
CA GLY A 119 -27.81 32.20 -44.60
C GLY A 119 -26.56 32.49 -43.79
N ASN A 120 -26.62 32.30 -42.46
CA ASN A 120 -25.47 32.50 -41.60
C ASN A 120 -24.45 31.33 -41.75
N PRO A 121 -23.21 31.61 -42.17
CA PRO A 121 -22.18 30.59 -42.36
C PRO A 121 -21.81 29.84 -41.08
N ASP A 122 -22.18 30.36 -39.90
CA ASP A 122 -21.91 29.74 -38.64
C ASP A 122 -23.00 28.76 -38.17
N ASP A 123 -24.14 28.72 -38.82
CA ASP A 123 -25.24 27.85 -38.45
C ASP A 123 -24.87 26.37 -38.55
N GLY A 124 -25.14 25.61 -37.48
CA GLY A 124 -24.95 24.16 -37.39
C GLY A 124 -23.51 23.72 -37.15
N TRP A 125 -22.56 24.62 -36.94
CA TRP A 125 -21.24 24.28 -36.44
C TRP A 125 -21.23 24.11 -34.92
N GLY A 126 -20.43 23.14 -34.43
CA GLY A 126 -20.09 23.02 -33.06
C GLY A 126 -19.23 24.20 -32.55
N ALA A 127 -19.01 24.24 -31.25
CA ALA A 127 -18.11 25.22 -30.64
C ALA A 127 -16.66 25.05 -31.12
N TRP A 128 -15.92 26.15 -31.16
CA TRP A 128 -14.48 26.11 -31.37
C TRP A 128 -13.77 25.45 -30.22
N GLN A 129 -12.94 24.46 -30.49
CA GLN A 129 -12.08 23.79 -29.52
C GLN A 129 -10.62 24.10 -29.83
N SER A 130 -9.84 24.48 -28.81
CA SER A 130 -8.45 24.89 -28.98
C SER A 130 -7.55 23.65 -29.12
N LEU A 131 -6.69 23.70 -30.11
CA LEU A 131 -5.52 22.85 -30.24
C LEU A 131 -4.41 23.53 -29.43
N ASP A 132 -4.18 23.08 -28.22
CA ASP A 132 -3.11 23.66 -27.42
C ASP A 132 -1.74 23.32 -28.00
N SER A 133 -0.87 24.33 -28.09
CA SER A 133 0.50 24.16 -28.51
C SER A 133 1.33 23.49 -27.40
N GLY A 134 1.27 22.18 -27.29
CA GLY A 134 2.38 21.45 -26.68
C GLY A 134 3.61 21.64 -27.56
N ASP A 135 4.58 22.43 -27.10
CA ASP A 135 5.87 22.68 -27.73
C ASP A 135 5.84 23.09 -29.22
N ALA A 136 5.83 24.37 -29.46
CA ALA A 136 6.20 24.94 -30.75
C ALA A 136 7.73 24.85 -30.94
N ARG A 137 8.26 23.66 -31.20
CA ARG A 137 9.63 23.50 -31.72
C ARG A 137 9.59 23.07 -33.18
N SER A 138 10.40 23.74 -33.97
CA SER A 138 10.59 23.40 -35.39
C SER A 138 10.99 21.90 -35.52
N GLN A 139 10.46 21.25 -36.50
CA GLN A 139 10.58 19.85 -36.85
C GLN A 139 12.02 19.31 -37.06
N ALA A 140 13.09 20.09 -36.77
CA ALA A 140 14.44 19.73 -37.15
C ALA A 140 15.13 18.74 -36.20
N ASP A 141 14.79 18.66 -34.86
CA ASP A 141 15.59 17.92 -33.90
C ASP A 141 14.83 17.02 -32.88
N ALA A 142 13.54 17.01 -32.84
CA ALA A 142 12.71 15.98 -32.17
C ALA A 142 11.24 16.17 -32.54
N PRO A 143 10.43 15.12 -32.69
CA PRO A 143 8.99 15.31 -32.85
C PRO A 143 8.51 16.04 -31.58
N ALA A 144 8.10 17.29 -31.78
CA ALA A 144 7.49 18.09 -30.71
C ALA A 144 6.41 17.27 -30.04
N PHE A 145 6.34 17.33 -28.72
CA PHE A 145 5.37 16.60 -27.90
C PHE A 145 3.95 17.13 -28.18
N ALA A 146 3.40 16.75 -29.31
CA ALA A 146 1.98 16.97 -29.65
C ALA A 146 1.06 16.06 -28.82
N THR A 147 1.40 15.84 -27.54
CA THR A 147 0.69 14.90 -26.67
C THR A 147 -0.66 15.44 -26.21
N ALA A 148 -0.88 16.75 -26.28
CA ALA A 148 -2.07 17.40 -25.77
C ALA A 148 -3.12 17.71 -26.83
N ASN A 149 -2.92 17.33 -28.11
CA ASN A 149 -3.64 17.91 -29.23
C ASN A 149 -4.65 16.97 -29.89
N VAL A 150 -5.30 16.11 -29.12
CA VAL A 150 -6.43 15.31 -29.65
C VAL A 150 -7.73 15.82 -29.04
N LEU A 151 -8.58 16.31 -29.92
CA LEU A 151 -9.93 16.79 -29.58
C LEU A 151 -10.94 15.70 -29.92
N THR A 152 -11.99 15.58 -29.12
CA THR A 152 -13.13 14.68 -29.38
C THR A 152 -14.34 15.47 -29.87
N PHE A 153 -15.10 14.87 -30.77
CA PHE A 153 -16.25 15.46 -31.44
C PHE A 153 -17.40 14.43 -31.50
N PRO A 154 -18.63 14.86 -31.83
CA PRO A 154 -19.71 13.92 -32.11
C PRO A 154 -19.31 12.92 -33.20
N SER A 155 -19.69 11.65 -33.02
CA SER A 155 -19.26 10.53 -33.90
C SER A 155 -19.75 10.55 -35.32
N ASP A 156 -20.67 11.47 -35.63
CA ASP A 156 -21.23 11.72 -36.98
C ASP A 156 -20.64 12.95 -37.66
N SER A 157 -19.58 13.56 -37.08
CA SER A 157 -18.89 14.71 -37.68
C SER A 157 -18.34 14.36 -39.04
N ARG A 158 -18.62 15.23 -40.03
CA ARG A 158 -18.26 15.04 -41.46
C ARG A 158 -17.53 16.23 -42.08
N TYR A 159 -17.64 17.37 -41.45
CA TYR A 159 -16.98 18.60 -41.91
C TYR A 159 -16.16 19.17 -40.77
N LEU A 160 -14.97 19.67 -41.17
CA LEU A 160 -13.99 20.24 -40.25
C LEU A 160 -13.60 21.62 -40.73
N GLN A 161 -13.38 22.55 -39.83
CA GLN A 161 -12.89 23.90 -40.16
C GLN A 161 -11.81 24.30 -39.15
N LEU A 162 -10.72 24.87 -39.64
CA LEU A 162 -9.59 25.37 -38.84
C LEU A 162 -9.63 26.88 -38.73
N ARG A 163 -9.37 27.41 -37.55
CA ARG A 163 -9.08 28.82 -37.32
C ARG A 163 -7.66 28.93 -36.74
N ALA A 164 -6.86 29.85 -37.32
CA ALA A 164 -5.56 30.23 -36.76
C ALA A 164 -5.60 31.70 -36.37
N SER A 165 -5.29 32.00 -35.11
CA SER A 165 -5.23 33.37 -34.57
C SER A 165 -3.79 33.70 -34.20
N LEU A 166 -3.25 34.78 -34.74
CA LEU A 166 -1.91 35.28 -34.47
C LEU A 166 -2.02 36.61 -33.72
N THR A 167 -1.25 36.76 -32.63
CA THR A 167 -1.17 38.01 -31.90
C THR A 167 0.29 38.38 -31.58
N SER A 168 0.54 39.66 -31.37
CA SER A 168 1.85 40.19 -31.01
C SER A 168 1.72 41.34 -30.02
N THR A 169 2.59 41.39 -29.05
CA THR A 169 2.76 42.57 -28.15
C THR A 169 3.80 43.54 -28.70
N ILE A 170 4.45 43.20 -29.81
CA ILE A 170 5.51 44.00 -30.47
C ILE A 170 5.07 44.31 -31.89
N VAL A 171 4.96 45.59 -32.25
CA VAL A 171 4.64 46.02 -33.59
C VAL A 171 5.70 45.49 -34.56
N ARG A 172 5.27 44.92 -35.69
CA ARG A 172 6.10 44.31 -36.77
C ARG A 172 6.77 42.98 -36.38
N ALA A 173 6.48 42.45 -35.21
CA ALA A 173 6.85 41.07 -34.83
C ALA A 173 5.65 40.14 -35.07
N SER A 174 5.90 38.97 -35.64
CA SER A 174 4.85 38.01 -35.92
C SER A 174 5.33 36.60 -35.63
N ALA A 175 4.47 35.74 -35.11
CA ALA A 175 4.61 34.32 -35.33
C ALA A 175 4.40 34.01 -36.81
N THR A 176 5.00 32.95 -37.33
CA THR A 176 4.77 32.46 -38.71
C THR A 176 4.18 31.06 -38.66
N LEU A 177 3.25 30.76 -39.52
CA LEU A 177 2.64 29.44 -39.66
C LEU A 177 2.81 28.96 -41.09
N SER A 178 3.64 27.93 -41.29
CA SER A 178 3.99 27.40 -42.62
C SER A 178 3.13 26.21 -43.07
N SER A 179 2.73 25.37 -42.12
CA SER A 179 1.85 24.25 -42.43
C SER A 179 1.03 23.80 -41.24
N VAL A 180 -0.14 23.24 -41.48
CA VAL A 180 -0.97 22.53 -40.53
C VAL A 180 -1.49 21.27 -41.16
N THR A 181 -1.21 20.11 -40.54
CA THR A 181 -1.81 18.83 -40.90
C THR A 181 -2.77 18.41 -39.82
N VAL A 182 -4.06 18.35 -40.14
CA VAL A 182 -5.10 17.84 -39.24
C VAL A 182 -5.37 16.38 -39.57
N SER A 183 -5.10 15.49 -38.64
CA SER A 183 -5.46 14.07 -38.75
C SER A 183 -6.80 13.86 -38.05
N TYR A 184 -7.76 13.25 -38.76
CA TYR A 184 -9.07 12.92 -38.19
C TYR A 184 -9.26 11.41 -38.12
N LEU A 185 -9.95 10.99 -37.08
CA LEU A 185 -10.03 9.58 -36.65
C LEU A 185 -11.47 9.18 -36.34
N GLN A 186 -11.84 7.97 -36.74
CA GLN A 186 -13.03 7.30 -36.24
C GLN A 186 -12.61 6.18 -35.30
N THR A 187 -12.74 6.42 -34.02
CA THR A 187 -12.37 5.47 -32.94
C THR A 187 -13.60 4.85 -32.27
N ALA A 188 -14.78 5.41 -32.52
CA ALA A 188 -16.04 4.91 -31.99
C ALA A 188 -16.59 3.79 -32.88
N GLN A 189 -15.95 2.62 -32.87
CA GLN A 189 -16.60 1.39 -33.33
C GLN A 189 -16.79 0.52 -32.10
N ASP A 190 -18.04 0.37 -31.73
CA ASP A 190 -18.57 -0.31 -30.55
C ASP A 190 -17.65 -1.32 -29.87
N PRO A 191 -17.41 -1.14 -28.60
CA PRO A 191 -17.74 -2.19 -27.67
C PRO A 191 -19.08 -1.89 -27.03
N PRO A 192 -19.77 -2.92 -26.53
CA PRO A 192 -21.09 -2.78 -25.96
C PRO A 192 -21.08 -1.68 -24.90
N THR A 193 -22.10 -0.89 -24.90
CA THR A 193 -22.49 0.04 -23.85
C THR A 193 -22.16 -0.52 -22.50
N LEU A 194 -21.12 0.00 -21.88
CA LEU A 194 -20.78 -0.29 -20.49
C LEU A 194 -21.78 0.48 -19.57
N ALA A 195 -23.04 0.09 -19.68
CA ALA A 195 -24.15 0.68 -18.92
C ALA A 195 -24.06 0.40 -17.41
N ALA A 196 -23.07 -0.36 -16.96
CA ALA A 196 -22.97 -0.83 -15.56
C ALA A 196 -21.57 -0.62 -14.94
N GLY A 197 -20.86 0.42 -15.29
CA GLY A 197 -19.55 0.71 -14.73
C GLY A 197 -18.44 -0.25 -15.21
N LEU A 198 -17.28 0.30 -15.49
CA LEU A 198 -16.12 -0.50 -15.88
C LEU A 198 -15.62 -1.32 -14.67
N PRO A 199 -15.23 -2.59 -14.86
CA PRO A 199 -14.68 -3.38 -13.78
C PRO A 199 -13.38 -2.75 -13.27
N ARG A 200 -13.32 -2.51 -11.96
CA ARG A 200 -12.12 -1.99 -11.30
C ARG A 200 -11.36 -3.13 -10.66
N ARG A 201 -10.06 -3.15 -10.84
CA ARG A 201 -9.18 -4.18 -10.28
C ARG A 201 -7.93 -3.56 -9.67
N PRO A 202 -7.31 -4.20 -8.65
CA PRO A 202 -6.06 -3.71 -8.09
C PRO A 202 -4.91 -3.81 -9.10
N ILE A 203 -3.97 -2.89 -9.02
CA ILE A 203 -2.72 -2.92 -9.79
C ILE A 203 -1.91 -4.15 -9.35
N LEU A 204 -1.46 -4.98 -10.29
CA LEU A 204 -0.74 -6.23 -9.99
C LEU A 204 0.79 -6.07 -9.99
N SER A 205 1.32 -4.96 -10.50
CA SER A 205 2.76 -4.68 -10.56
C SER A 205 3.26 -3.99 -9.27
N GLY A 206 4.57 -4.02 -9.05
CA GLY A 206 5.23 -3.42 -7.88
C GLY A 206 5.33 -4.38 -6.70
N LYS A 207 6.18 -4.02 -5.74
CA LYS A 207 6.33 -4.78 -4.49
C LYS A 207 5.15 -4.58 -3.55
N GLU A 208 5.01 -5.47 -2.57
CA GLU A 208 4.05 -5.31 -1.48
C GLU A 208 4.33 -4.02 -0.69
N THR A 209 3.28 -3.26 -0.39
CA THR A 209 3.37 -1.96 0.29
C THR A 209 2.38 -1.85 1.43
N LEU A 210 2.68 -1.01 2.41
CA LEU A 210 1.73 -0.64 3.46
C LEU A 210 0.66 0.32 2.93
N THR A 211 1.04 1.22 2.01
CA THR A 211 0.07 2.10 1.34
C THR A 211 -0.89 1.25 0.49
N PRO A 212 -2.20 1.42 0.64
CA PRO A 212 -3.18 0.64 -0.12
C PRO A 212 -2.96 0.76 -1.62
N ARG A 213 -3.10 -0.36 -2.32
CA ARG A 213 -3.07 -0.37 -3.79
C ARG A 213 -4.34 0.27 -4.34
N PRO A 214 -4.23 1.29 -5.20
CA PRO A 214 -5.40 1.84 -5.89
C PRO A 214 -6.05 0.79 -6.81
N VAL A 215 -7.35 0.95 -7.02
CA VAL A 215 -8.08 0.19 -8.04
C VAL A 215 -8.16 1.01 -9.33
N LEU A 216 -8.09 0.33 -10.46
CA LEU A 216 -8.12 0.97 -11.77
C LEU A 216 -9.01 0.22 -12.76
N VAL A 217 -9.33 0.89 -13.86
CA VAL A 217 -9.92 0.30 -15.06
C VAL A 217 -8.77 -0.22 -15.92
N GLY A 218 -8.73 -1.55 -16.15
CA GLY A 218 -7.66 -2.18 -16.91
C GLY A 218 -7.67 -1.80 -18.39
N ARG A 219 -6.51 -1.86 -19.03
CA ARG A 219 -6.33 -1.53 -20.44
C ARG A 219 -7.32 -2.25 -21.36
N SER A 220 -7.51 -3.56 -21.16
CA SER A 220 -8.45 -4.37 -21.95
C SER A 220 -9.90 -3.94 -21.83
N ASP A 221 -10.26 -3.31 -20.71
CA ASP A 221 -11.66 -2.97 -20.41
C ASP A 221 -12.11 -1.71 -21.16
N TRP A 222 -11.19 -0.80 -21.48
CA TRP A 222 -11.49 0.43 -22.20
C TRP A 222 -10.99 0.45 -23.65
N SER A 223 -9.84 -0.19 -23.98
CA SER A 223 -9.24 -0.10 -25.31
C SER A 223 -9.68 -1.20 -26.28
N GLY A 224 -10.19 -2.32 -25.75
CA GLY A 224 -10.50 -3.51 -26.54
C GLY A 224 -9.27 -4.21 -27.13
N ARG A 225 -8.04 -3.74 -26.87
CA ARG A 225 -6.79 -4.30 -27.37
C ARG A 225 -5.96 -4.89 -26.23
N VAL A 226 -5.41 -6.08 -26.47
CA VAL A 226 -4.53 -6.81 -25.52
C VAL A 226 -3.16 -7.13 -26.13
N GLU A 227 -2.84 -6.61 -27.29
CA GLU A 227 -1.55 -6.89 -27.94
C GLU A 227 -0.43 -6.16 -27.19
N ALA A 228 0.46 -6.95 -26.60
CA ALA A 228 1.71 -6.47 -26.03
C ALA A 228 2.68 -6.17 -27.18
N ALA A 229 2.87 -4.89 -27.49
CA ALA A 229 4.08 -4.49 -28.19
C ALA A 229 5.30 -4.96 -27.39
N ARG A 230 6.44 -5.21 -28.06
CA ARG A 230 7.71 -5.48 -27.34
C ARG A 230 8.19 -4.15 -26.74
N LEU A 231 7.70 -3.87 -25.53
CA LEU A 231 8.07 -2.66 -24.80
C LEU A 231 9.40 -2.88 -24.08
N ASN A 232 10.29 -1.92 -24.17
CA ASN A 232 11.48 -1.89 -23.34
C ASN A 232 11.08 -1.74 -21.88
N ARG A 233 11.87 -2.32 -20.97
CA ARG A 233 11.65 -2.21 -19.54
C ARG A 233 12.75 -1.40 -18.89
N SER A 234 12.37 -0.60 -17.89
CA SER A 234 13.27 0.18 -17.07
C SER A 234 12.79 0.18 -15.61
N ASP A 235 13.70 0.43 -14.67
CA ASP A 235 13.33 0.65 -13.27
C ASP A 235 13.01 2.12 -13.08
N PRO A 236 11.76 2.48 -12.72
CA PRO A 236 11.37 3.87 -12.59
C PRO A 236 12.04 4.53 -11.38
N ARG A 237 12.55 5.74 -11.55
CA ARG A 237 13.20 6.54 -10.51
C ARG A 237 12.38 7.76 -10.09
N GLY A 238 11.37 8.10 -10.87
CA GLY A 238 10.50 9.24 -10.63
C GLY A 238 9.14 9.10 -11.29
N VAL A 239 8.32 10.12 -11.09
CA VAL A 239 7.01 10.26 -11.72
C VAL A 239 6.93 11.62 -12.40
N ILE A 240 6.46 11.64 -13.63
CA ILE A 240 6.15 12.88 -14.36
C ILE A 240 4.62 13.00 -14.47
N ILE A 241 4.11 14.13 -13.99
CA ILE A 241 2.70 14.48 -14.02
C ILE A 241 2.42 15.30 -15.27
N HIS A 242 1.43 14.86 -16.03
CA HIS A 242 0.91 15.50 -17.24
C HIS A 242 -0.52 16.00 -17.03
N GLN A 243 -0.93 16.93 -17.88
CA GLN A 243 -2.34 17.34 -17.98
C GLN A 243 -2.81 17.20 -19.44
N ILE A 244 -3.84 16.40 -19.65
CA ILE A 244 -4.54 16.32 -20.91
C ILE A 244 -5.63 17.39 -20.89
N ALA A 245 -5.49 18.39 -21.76
CA ALA A 245 -6.45 19.47 -21.86
C ALA A 245 -7.75 18.97 -22.51
N ALA A 246 -8.78 18.81 -21.71
CA ALA A 246 -10.12 18.48 -22.16
C ALA A 246 -11.17 19.00 -21.19
N ASP A 247 -12.34 19.39 -21.72
CA ASP A 247 -13.49 19.72 -20.90
C ASP A 247 -14.23 18.41 -20.53
N PRO A 248 -14.21 17.96 -19.27
CA PRO A 248 -14.88 16.74 -18.86
C PRO A 248 -16.39 16.74 -19.06
N ALA A 249 -17.01 17.91 -19.19
CA ALA A 249 -18.44 18.02 -19.44
C ALA A 249 -18.81 17.71 -20.90
N VAL A 250 -17.82 17.72 -21.80
CA VAL A 250 -18.05 17.57 -23.26
C VAL A 250 -17.52 16.23 -23.78
N ALA A 251 -16.43 15.73 -23.21
CA ALA A 251 -15.73 14.56 -23.71
C ALA A 251 -15.89 13.34 -22.79
N SER A 252 -16.29 12.20 -23.34
CA SER A 252 -16.16 10.92 -22.65
C SER A 252 -14.68 10.58 -22.45
N SER A 253 -14.28 10.30 -21.21
CA SER A 253 -12.91 9.91 -20.87
C SER A 253 -12.43 8.70 -21.69
N ILE A 254 -13.31 7.74 -21.96
CA ILE A 254 -12.99 6.55 -22.75
C ILE A 254 -12.75 6.90 -24.22
N ASP A 255 -13.58 7.76 -24.79
CA ASP A 255 -13.44 8.17 -26.20
C ASP A 255 -12.15 8.99 -26.37
N LEU A 256 -11.84 9.86 -25.42
CA LEU A 256 -10.59 10.61 -25.38
C LEU A 256 -9.39 9.66 -25.25
N MET A 257 -9.43 8.67 -24.37
CA MET A 257 -8.37 7.68 -24.21
C MET A 257 -8.14 6.85 -25.49
N ARG A 258 -9.20 6.45 -26.17
CA ARG A 258 -9.14 5.74 -27.48
C ARG A 258 -8.60 6.62 -28.57
N ALA A 259 -9.03 7.87 -28.61
CA ALA A 259 -8.54 8.85 -29.57
C ALA A 259 -7.04 9.11 -29.38
N LEU A 260 -6.59 9.33 -28.15
CA LEU A 260 -5.17 9.50 -27.80
C LEU A 260 -4.34 8.27 -28.22
N LEU A 261 -4.80 7.07 -27.85
CA LEU A 261 -4.11 5.84 -28.23
C LEU A 261 -3.98 5.73 -29.74
N SER A 262 -5.08 5.90 -30.48
CA SER A 262 -5.08 5.79 -31.94
C SER A 262 -4.22 6.87 -32.60
N TYR A 263 -4.27 8.09 -32.11
CA TYR A 263 -3.45 9.19 -32.61
C TYR A 263 -1.95 8.92 -32.38
N GLN A 264 -1.57 8.56 -31.15
CA GLN A 264 -0.17 8.30 -30.83
C GLN A 264 0.40 7.10 -31.60
N THR A 265 -0.38 6.02 -31.78
CA THR A 265 0.10 4.81 -32.47
C THR A 265 0.00 4.90 -33.97
N ASN A 266 -1.13 5.38 -34.52
CA ASN A 266 -1.39 5.35 -35.97
C ASN A 266 -0.94 6.62 -36.70
N VAL A 267 -0.93 7.78 -36.01
CA VAL A 267 -0.53 9.06 -36.61
C VAL A 267 0.92 9.39 -36.29
N LEU A 268 1.30 9.34 -35.00
CA LEU A 268 2.66 9.67 -34.56
C LEU A 268 3.64 8.50 -34.65
N GLY A 269 3.15 7.28 -34.93
CA GLY A 269 3.96 6.06 -35.06
C GLY A 269 4.63 5.63 -33.74
N TRP A 270 4.02 5.96 -32.59
CA TRP A 270 4.51 5.50 -31.31
C TRP A 270 4.15 4.03 -31.08
N ASP A 271 4.91 3.36 -30.21
CA ASP A 271 4.72 1.95 -29.88
C ASP A 271 3.47 1.70 -29.01
N ASP A 272 3.06 2.66 -28.20
CA ASP A 272 1.83 2.63 -27.37
C ASP A 272 1.54 4.03 -26.80
N LEU A 273 0.51 4.12 -25.94
CA LEU A 273 0.15 5.33 -25.20
C LEU A 273 1.34 5.83 -24.36
N ALA A 274 1.53 7.14 -24.32
CA ALA A 274 2.64 7.76 -23.60
C ALA A 274 2.47 7.74 -22.09
N TYR A 275 1.25 7.54 -21.59
CA TYR A 275 0.95 7.60 -20.17
C TYR A 275 0.74 6.20 -19.60
N HIS A 276 1.39 5.89 -18.47
CA HIS A 276 1.17 4.64 -17.73
C HIS A 276 -0.21 4.61 -17.07
N TYR A 277 -0.64 5.77 -16.58
CA TYR A 277 -1.95 5.95 -15.96
C TYR A 277 -2.56 7.27 -16.43
N VAL A 278 -3.88 7.27 -16.57
CA VAL A 278 -4.67 8.48 -16.82
C VAL A 278 -5.78 8.56 -15.79
N ILE A 279 -6.01 9.75 -15.23
CA ILE A 279 -7.03 9.99 -14.20
C ILE A 279 -8.03 10.99 -14.76
N ASP A 280 -9.32 10.62 -14.75
CA ASP A 280 -10.38 11.50 -15.21
C ASP A 280 -10.93 12.42 -14.11
N ALA A 281 -11.87 13.27 -14.48
CA ALA A 281 -12.45 14.23 -13.54
C ALA A 281 -13.25 13.60 -12.40
N ASP A 282 -13.74 12.37 -12.56
CA ASP A 282 -14.44 11.62 -11.53
C ASP A 282 -13.46 10.87 -10.59
N GLY A 283 -12.17 10.99 -10.84
CA GLY A 283 -11.12 10.30 -10.11
C GLY A 283 -10.94 8.83 -10.52
N THR A 284 -11.51 8.39 -11.65
CA THR A 284 -11.27 7.05 -12.16
C THR A 284 -9.85 6.95 -12.71
N ILE A 285 -9.11 5.95 -12.24
CA ILE A 285 -7.76 5.67 -12.74
C ILE A 285 -7.85 4.64 -13.86
N PHE A 286 -7.32 4.96 -15.03
CA PHE A 286 -7.22 4.07 -16.18
C PHE A 286 -5.77 3.58 -16.32
N GLU A 287 -5.61 2.27 -16.55
CA GLU A 287 -4.34 1.73 -17.04
C GLU A 287 -4.14 2.22 -18.49
N GLY A 288 -3.05 2.93 -18.71
CA GLY A 288 -2.71 3.50 -20.01
C GLY A 288 -1.76 2.57 -20.78
N ARG A 289 -0.43 2.81 -20.67
CA ARG A 289 0.62 2.05 -21.36
C ARG A 289 0.67 0.60 -20.93
N LEU A 290 0.74 -0.31 -21.89
CA LEU A 290 0.93 -1.73 -21.65
C LEU A 290 2.26 -2.01 -20.93
N GLY A 291 2.28 -3.03 -20.08
CA GLY A 291 3.48 -3.38 -19.30
C GLY A 291 3.62 -2.61 -17.98
N GLY A 292 2.77 -1.62 -17.73
CA GLY A 292 2.70 -0.88 -16.48
C GLY A 292 3.93 0.00 -16.22
N PRO A 293 4.17 0.39 -14.95
CA PRO A 293 5.20 1.37 -14.56
C PRO A 293 6.63 1.08 -15.01
N THR A 294 6.95 -0.18 -15.30
CA THR A 294 8.29 -0.58 -15.76
C THR A 294 8.45 -0.56 -17.28
N SER A 295 7.41 -0.20 -18.05
CA SER A 295 7.51 -0.05 -19.49
C SER A 295 8.09 1.33 -19.85
N ASP A 296 9.21 1.35 -20.57
CA ASP A 296 9.86 2.60 -20.96
C ASP A 296 9.02 3.38 -21.99
N VAL A 297 8.83 4.67 -21.79
CA VAL A 297 8.19 5.59 -22.73
C VAL A 297 9.19 6.17 -23.73
N GLY A 298 10.48 6.02 -23.50
CA GLY A 298 11.62 6.26 -24.40
C GLY A 298 11.78 7.68 -24.91
N ARG A 299 10.76 8.26 -25.49
CA ARG A 299 10.80 9.56 -26.20
C ARG A 299 10.44 10.76 -25.31
N LEU A 300 9.64 10.53 -24.25
CA LEU A 300 9.18 11.60 -23.37
C LEU A 300 10.14 11.96 -22.25
N SER A 301 11.09 11.10 -21.95
CA SER A 301 11.85 11.19 -20.72
C SER A 301 13.19 11.90 -20.84
N GLY A 302 13.63 12.25 -22.04
CA GLY A 302 14.97 12.83 -22.20
C GLY A 302 16.10 11.98 -21.61
N GLY A 303 15.87 10.66 -21.46
CA GLY A 303 16.79 9.70 -20.83
C GLY A 303 16.48 9.41 -19.36
N ASP A 304 15.35 9.89 -18.83
CA ASP A 304 14.84 9.57 -17.51
C ASP A 304 13.88 8.38 -17.56
N THR A 305 14.00 7.47 -16.61
CA THR A 305 13.13 6.31 -16.46
C THR A 305 12.01 6.68 -15.48
N ALA A 306 11.04 7.46 -15.93
CA ALA A 306 9.94 7.93 -15.09
C ALA A 306 8.62 7.23 -15.41
N ILE A 307 7.74 7.17 -14.41
CA ILE A 307 6.34 6.78 -14.58
C ILE A 307 5.57 8.03 -15.02
N HIS A 308 4.88 7.95 -16.14
CA HIS A 308 4.10 9.06 -16.68
C HIS A 308 2.63 8.91 -16.27
N VAL A 309 2.09 9.90 -15.54
CA VAL A 309 0.71 9.94 -15.07
C VAL A 309 0.05 11.21 -15.58
N ALA A 310 -1.05 11.07 -16.32
CA ALA A 310 -1.80 12.22 -16.82
C ALA A 310 -3.10 12.42 -16.06
N VAL A 311 -3.50 13.67 -15.88
CA VAL A 311 -4.83 14.05 -15.37
C VAL A 311 -5.61 14.76 -16.47
N ILE A 312 -6.89 14.45 -16.62
CA ILE A 312 -7.79 15.13 -17.55
C ILE A 312 -8.39 16.33 -16.83
N ALA A 313 -8.12 17.53 -17.34
CA ALA A 313 -8.65 18.77 -16.80
C ALA A 313 -8.67 19.87 -17.88
N PRO A 314 -9.50 20.94 -17.76
CA PRO A 314 -9.44 22.09 -18.65
C PRO A 314 -8.05 22.74 -18.65
N SER A 315 -7.63 23.31 -19.78
CA SER A 315 -6.30 23.96 -19.89
C SER A 315 -6.14 25.18 -18.98
N ASP A 316 -7.23 25.88 -18.68
CA ASP A 316 -7.28 27.03 -17.78
C ASP A 316 -7.71 26.67 -16.34
N GLY A 317 -7.99 25.40 -16.08
CA GLY A 317 -8.52 24.88 -14.82
C GLY A 317 -7.56 23.95 -14.07
N THR A 318 -7.93 23.65 -12.84
CA THR A 318 -7.28 22.63 -12.01
C THR A 318 -8.02 21.29 -12.16
N PRO A 319 -7.33 20.13 -11.94
CA PRO A 319 -8.02 18.86 -11.77
C PRO A 319 -9.05 18.92 -10.65
N SER A 320 -10.16 18.23 -10.81
CA SER A 320 -11.18 18.11 -9.76
C SER A 320 -10.60 17.55 -8.46
N ASP A 321 -11.28 17.76 -7.34
CA ASP A 321 -10.87 17.20 -6.05
C ASP A 321 -10.82 15.66 -6.09
N ALA A 322 -11.72 15.01 -6.83
CA ALA A 322 -11.73 13.57 -7.03
C ALA A 322 -10.48 13.11 -7.80
N ALA A 323 -10.11 13.80 -8.87
CA ALA A 323 -8.89 13.52 -9.64
C ALA A 323 -7.63 13.74 -8.79
N GLN A 324 -7.57 14.85 -8.02
CA GLN A 324 -6.45 15.13 -7.12
C GLN A 324 -6.30 14.05 -6.04
N ASN A 325 -7.40 13.59 -5.43
CA ASN A 325 -7.38 12.54 -4.41
C ASN A 325 -6.89 11.20 -5.00
N SER A 326 -7.34 10.86 -6.21
CA SER A 326 -6.89 9.66 -6.91
C SER A 326 -5.41 9.75 -7.31
N LEU A 327 -4.96 10.93 -7.76
CA LEU A 327 -3.55 11.19 -8.06
C LEU A 327 -2.68 11.01 -6.80
N VAL A 328 -3.07 11.61 -5.68
CA VAL A 328 -2.36 11.46 -4.39
C VAL A 328 -2.30 9.98 -3.98
N SER A 329 -3.41 9.25 -4.04
CA SER A 329 -3.45 7.83 -3.66
C SER A 329 -2.58 6.96 -4.58
N LEU A 330 -2.61 7.20 -5.89
CA LEU A 330 -1.80 6.50 -6.87
C LEU A 330 -0.31 6.75 -6.64
N LEU A 331 0.08 8.03 -6.46
CA LEU A 331 1.48 8.40 -6.31
C LEU A 331 2.07 8.00 -4.94
N ALA A 332 1.28 8.02 -3.87
CA ALA A 332 1.69 7.48 -2.57
C ALA A 332 2.00 5.97 -2.65
N TRP A 333 1.15 5.21 -3.35
CA TRP A 333 1.39 3.80 -3.58
C TRP A 333 2.60 3.56 -4.51
N LEU A 334 2.72 4.26 -5.65
CA LEU A 334 3.85 4.17 -6.57
C LEU A 334 5.16 4.50 -5.86
N GLY A 335 5.16 5.51 -5.00
CA GLY A 335 6.30 5.92 -4.20
C GLY A 335 6.87 4.77 -3.37
N GLN A 336 6.02 4.00 -2.69
CA GLN A 336 6.45 2.81 -1.95
C GLN A 336 6.76 1.61 -2.85
N ALA A 337 5.95 1.38 -3.88
CA ALA A 337 6.09 0.21 -4.75
C ALA A 337 7.40 0.22 -5.56
N TYR A 338 7.97 1.41 -5.81
CA TYR A 338 9.16 1.61 -6.62
C TYR A 338 10.29 2.41 -5.93
N ASP A 339 10.20 2.58 -4.59
CA ASP A 339 11.20 3.32 -3.77
C ASP A 339 11.40 4.79 -4.19
N ILE A 340 10.34 5.45 -4.65
CA ILE A 340 10.33 6.85 -5.07
C ILE A 340 9.88 7.72 -3.89
N THR A 341 10.80 8.43 -3.24
CA THR A 341 10.47 9.36 -2.14
C THR A 341 9.77 10.61 -2.69
N PRO A 342 8.54 10.95 -2.29
CA PRO A 342 7.76 12.01 -2.92
C PRO A 342 8.44 13.39 -2.99
N SER A 343 9.09 13.83 -1.93
CA SER A 343 9.81 15.11 -1.85
C SER A 343 11.31 15.00 -2.17
N GLY A 344 11.77 13.83 -2.65
CA GLY A 344 13.17 13.59 -2.99
C GLY A 344 13.54 14.10 -4.38
N GLN A 345 14.81 13.88 -4.71
CA GLN A 345 15.38 14.14 -6.03
C GLN A 345 16.25 12.96 -6.47
N HIS A 346 16.37 12.76 -7.77
CA HIS A 346 17.26 11.77 -8.37
C HIS A 346 18.08 12.38 -9.51
N PRO A 347 19.27 11.83 -9.79
CA PRO A 347 20.10 12.32 -10.87
C PRO A 347 19.54 11.91 -12.23
N VAL A 348 19.46 12.88 -13.16
CA VAL A 348 19.15 12.70 -14.58
C VAL A 348 20.22 13.40 -15.38
N ARG A 349 21.10 12.66 -16.07
CA ARG A 349 22.29 13.19 -16.71
C ARG A 349 23.13 14.05 -15.74
N ASP A 350 23.33 15.33 -16.02
CA ASP A 350 24.16 16.25 -15.22
C ASP A 350 23.35 17.13 -14.24
N SER A 351 22.08 16.81 -14.01
CA SER A 351 21.18 17.59 -13.15
C SER A 351 20.42 16.71 -12.16
N LEU A 352 19.90 17.35 -11.11
CA LEU A 352 18.97 16.72 -10.18
C LEU A 352 17.52 17.07 -10.60
N ARG A 353 16.65 16.07 -10.67
CA ARG A 353 15.23 16.21 -10.95
C ARG A 353 14.42 15.82 -9.71
N LEU A 354 13.31 16.50 -9.46
CA LEU A 354 12.34 16.10 -8.45
C LEU A 354 11.82 14.68 -8.75
N ASN A 355 11.69 13.85 -7.74
CA ASN A 355 11.15 12.50 -7.91
C ASN A 355 9.70 12.49 -8.39
N ILE A 356 8.92 13.49 -7.98
CA ILE A 356 7.58 13.77 -8.52
C ILE A 356 7.61 15.17 -9.10
N ALA A 357 7.59 15.27 -10.42
CA ALA A 357 7.70 16.52 -11.15
C ALA A 357 6.52 16.69 -12.11
N GLY A 358 6.11 17.92 -12.36
CA GLY A 358 5.34 18.26 -13.56
C GLY A 358 6.21 18.10 -14.80
N HIS A 359 5.63 17.83 -15.94
CA HIS A 359 6.39 17.73 -17.19
C HIS A 359 7.15 19.04 -17.47
N ASN A 360 6.54 20.21 -17.23
CA ASN A 360 7.18 21.51 -17.36
C ASN A 360 8.28 21.79 -16.31
N GLU A 361 8.27 21.10 -15.17
CA GLU A 361 9.39 21.12 -14.22
C GLU A 361 10.52 20.17 -14.65
N ALA A 362 10.18 19.10 -15.38
CA ALA A 362 11.11 18.12 -15.87
C ALA A 362 11.78 18.52 -17.20
N ASP A 363 11.03 19.22 -18.06
CA ASP A 363 11.49 19.81 -19.31
C ASP A 363 10.95 21.23 -19.43
N SER A 364 11.84 22.22 -19.40
CA SER A 364 11.48 23.65 -19.48
C SER A 364 10.82 24.05 -20.81
N ALA A 365 10.82 23.19 -21.79
CA ALA A 365 10.13 23.40 -23.05
C ALA A 365 8.71 22.84 -23.07
N ALA A 366 8.35 22.01 -22.09
CA ALA A 366 7.00 21.48 -21.94
C ALA A 366 6.06 22.54 -21.36
N VAL A 367 4.81 22.55 -21.82
CA VAL A 367 3.80 23.50 -21.33
C VAL A 367 2.86 22.85 -20.33
N ASP A 368 2.80 21.54 -20.27
CA ASP A 368 1.95 20.77 -19.36
C ASP A 368 2.73 20.33 -18.09
N PRO A 369 2.10 20.17 -16.93
CA PRO A 369 0.74 20.62 -16.67
C PRO A 369 0.63 22.15 -16.73
N TYR A 370 -0.56 22.65 -17.09
CA TYR A 370 -0.80 24.09 -17.25
C TYR A 370 -0.66 24.84 -15.92
N PRO A 371 -0.51 26.19 -15.96
CA PRO A 371 -0.15 26.99 -14.78
C PRO A 371 -1.03 26.76 -13.55
N ALA A 372 -2.35 26.58 -13.74
CA ALA A 372 -3.27 26.32 -12.65
C ALA A 372 -2.95 25.00 -11.92
N THR A 373 -2.70 23.92 -12.65
CA THR A 373 -2.30 22.62 -12.09
C THR A 373 -0.87 22.64 -11.57
N SER A 374 0.07 23.28 -12.27
CA SER A 374 1.46 23.40 -11.84
C SER A 374 1.59 24.06 -10.48
N SER A 375 0.77 25.08 -10.20
CA SER A 375 0.76 25.76 -8.91
C SER A 375 0.35 24.86 -7.73
N LEU A 376 -0.34 23.74 -7.99
CA LEU A 376 -0.75 22.77 -6.97
C LEU A 376 0.34 21.73 -6.66
N LEU A 377 1.34 21.55 -7.52
CA LEU A 377 2.34 20.47 -7.39
C LEU A 377 3.06 20.44 -6.03
N PRO A 378 3.49 21.58 -5.43
CA PRO A 378 4.10 21.56 -4.12
C PRO A 378 3.16 21.03 -3.03
N GLN A 379 1.89 21.45 -3.06
CA GLN A 379 0.88 20.96 -2.12
C GLN A 379 0.56 19.46 -2.35
N LEU A 380 0.48 19.04 -3.61
CA LEU A 380 0.26 17.62 -3.96
C LEU A 380 1.39 16.75 -3.45
N ARG A 381 2.67 17.15 -3.60
CA ARG A 381 3.82 16.40 -3.03
C ARG A 381 3.71 16.23 -1.52
N SER A 382 3.32 17.29 -0.80
CA SER A 382 3.09 17.20 0.64
C SER A 382 1.95 16.24 0.99
N ARG A 383 0.82 16.31 0.26
CA ARG A 383 -0.31 15.38 0.45
C ARG A 383 0.07 13.93 0.15
N ILE A 384 0.88 13.69 -0.89
CA ILE A 384 1.37 12.35 -1.24
C ILE A 384 2.24 11.79 -0.10
N ASP A 385 3.15 12.60 0.43
CA ASP A 385 4.02 12.19 1.54
C ASP A 385 3.20 11.84 2.79
N GLN A 386 2.22 12.66 3.14
CA GLN A 386 1.29 12.43 4.25
C GLN A 386 0.38 11.20 4.04
N SER A 387 0.05 10.88 2.80
CA SER A 387 -0.80 9.73 2.45
C SER A 387 -0.03 8.41 2.35
N THR A 388 1.31 8.46 2.38
CA THR A 388 2.16 7.27 2.32
C THR A 388 2.19 6.59 3.68
N VAL A 389 1.59 5.40 3.79
CA VAL A 389 1.59 4.65 5.06
C VAL A 389 2.96 4.00 5.27
N ARG A 390 3.72 4.44 6.28
CA ARG A 390 5.04 3.92 6.66
C ARG A 390 5.05 3.03 7.89
N ALA A 391 3.97 3.08 8.69
CA ALA A 391 3.74 2.18 9.79
C ALA A 391 2.29 1.70 9.77
N ARG A 392 2.09 0.42 10.01
CA ARG A 392 0.77 -0.18 10.20
C ARG A 392 0.86 -1.26 11.26
N TRP A 393 -0.06 -1.21 12.22
CA TRP A 393 -0.17 -2.17 13.30
C TRP A 393 -1.59 -2.70 13.37
N TYR A 394 -1.74 -3.99 13.58
CA TYR A 394 -3.02 -4.67 13.74
C TYR A 394 -3.13 -5.21 15.15
N PHE A 395 -4.28 -5.06 15.76
CA PHE A 395 -4.66 -5.67 17.03
C PHE A 395 -5.96 -6.43 16.79
N ALA A 396 -5.88 -7.76 16.89
CA ALA A 396 -7.04 -8.62 16.66
C ALA A 396 -7.99 -8.64 17.87
N GLU A 397 -7.45 -8.64 19.08
CA GLU A 397 -8.23 -8.47 20.31
C GLU A 397 -8.62 -7.00 20.47
N GLY A 398 -9.71 -6.76 21.16
CA GLY A 398 -10.26 -5.46 21.55
C GLY A 398 -11.63 -5.67 22.16
N ASN A 399 -11.76 -5.42 23.45
CA ASN A 399 -12.96 -5.63 24.22
C ASN A 399 -13.01 -4.69 25.44
N VAL A 400 -13.52 -3.50 25.22
CA VAL A 400 -13.62 -2.46 26.28
C VAL A 400 -14.73 -2.73 27.30
N ALA A 401 -15.60 -3.73 27.07
CA ALA A 401 -16.60 -4.13 28.05
C ALA A 401 -15.99 -4.94 29.21
N ASP A 402 -15.00 -5.77 28.92
CA ASP A 402 -14.35 -6.63 29.90
C ASP A 402 -12.99 -6.10 30.39
N TYR A 403 -12.32 -5.25 29.58
CA TYR A 403 -10.98 -4.77 29.84
C TYR A 403 -10.87 -3.24 29.83
N ASN A 404 -9.94 -2.73 30.64
CA ASN A 404 -9.42 -1.38 30.47
C ASN A 404 -8.32 -1.43 29.41
N GLU A 405 -8.56 -0.83 28.26
CA GLU A 405 -7.63 -0.88 27.15
C GLU A 405 -6.98 0.46 26.88
N ARG A 406 -5.66 0.43 26.73
CA ARG A 406 -4.86 1.58 26.34
C ARG A 406 -3.99 1.21 25.15
N LEU A 407 -4.06 2.04 24.11
CA LEU A 407 -3.13 2.04 22.96
C LEU A 407 -2.06 3.08 23.23
N SER A 408 -0.81 2.65 23.25
CA SER A 408 0.36 3.51 23.39
C SER A 408 1.08 3.59 22.05
N MET A 409 1.43 4.79 21.61
CA MET A 409 2.12 5.04 20.34
C MET A 409 3.39 5.83 20.59
N PHE A 410 4.50 5.39 20.06
CA PHE A 410 5.81 6.04 20.20
C PHE A 410 6.37 6.41 18.84
N ASN A 411 6.75 7.66 18.69
CA ASN A 411 7.41 8.19 17.52
C ASN A 411 8.93 8.33 17.82
N PRO A 412 9.77 7.41 17.36
CA PRO A 412 11.22 7.49 17.59
C PRO A 412 11.92 8.48 16.66
N THR A 413 11.20 9.14 15.72
CA THR A 413 11.77 10.00 14.68
C THR A 413 11.83 11.47 15.12
N GLY A 414 12.54 12.29 14.34
CA GLY A 414 12.64 13.74 14.55
C GLY A 414 11.49 14.55 13.95
N ALA A 415 10.50 13.93 13.29
CA ALA A 415 9.35 14.60 12.69
C ALA A 415 8.06 14.24 13.45
N PRO A 416 7.12 15.16 13.65
CA PRO A 416 5.83 14.82 14.23
C PRO A 416 5.06 13.85 13.33
N ALA A 417 4.25 12.99 13.93
CA ALA A 417 3.42 12.01 13.26
C ALA A 417 1.94 12.20 13.60
N GLU A 418 1.09 11.84 12.66
CA GLU A 418 -0.33 11.57 12.92
C GLU A 418 -0.56 10.06 12.80
N ALA A 419 -1.15 9.49 13.85
CA ALA A 419 -1.59 8.11 13.87
C ALA A 419 -3.10 8.05 13.63
N ARG A 420 -3.51 7.34 12.60
CA ARG A 420 -4.91 7.05 12.32
C ARG A 420 -5.27 5.72 12.98
N VAL A 421 -6.07 5.75 14.02
CA VAL A 421 -6.56 4.59 14.73
C VAL A 421 -7.96 4.26 14.24
N THR A 422 -8.12 3.15 13.55
CA THR A 422 -9.41 2.67 13.02
C THR A 422 -9.89 1.49 13.86
N LEU A 423 -11.02 1.68 14.56
CA LEU A 423 -11.72 0.64 15.30
C LEU A 423 -12.75 -0.01 14.37
N ILE A 424 -12.62 -1.33 14.19
CA ILE A 424 -13.56 -2.10 13.37
C ILE A 424 -14.74 -2.52 14.24
N ARG A 425 -15.94 -2.18 13.82
CA ARG A 425 -17.18 -2.44 14.55
C ARG A 425 -18.03 -3.46 13.80
N PRO A 426 -18.49 -4.55 14.43
CA PRO A 426 -19.32 -5.54 13.78
C PRO A 426 -20.58 -4.90 13.18
N ALA A 427 -20.88 -5.19 11.91
CA ALA A 427 -22.07 -4.71 11.19
C ALA A 427 -22.29 -3.18 11.17
N GLN A 428 -21.25 -2.40 11.45
CA GLN A 428 -21.29 -0.92 11.44
C GLN A 428 -20.09 -0.36 10.66
N SER A 429 -20.16 0.91 10.28
CA SER A 429 -19.02 1.59 9.69
C SER A 429 -17.87 1.69 10.71
N PRO A 430 -16.60 1.50 10.30
CA PRO A 430 -15.46 1.68 11.17
C PRO A 430 -15.45 3.09 11.80
N PHE A 431 -14.99 3.16 13.04
CA PHE A 431 -14.76 4.45 13.71
C PHE A 431 -13.26 4.79 13.61
N THR A 432 -12.94 6.01 13.21
CA THR A 432 -11.56 6.45 13.05
C THR A 432 -11.27 7.65 13.93
N GLN A 433 -10.19 7.55 14.72
CA GLN A 433 -9.63 8.62 15.53
C GLN A 433 -8.22 8.95 15.04
N VAL A 434 -7.92 10.23 14.84
CA VAL A 434 -6.56 10.71 14.55
C VAL A 434 -5.92 11.19 15.85
N VAL A 435 -4.71 10.71 16.12
CA VAL A 435 -3.92 11.04 17.32
C VAL A 435 -2.58 11.63 16.89
N GLY A 436 -2.27 12.82 17.33
CA GLY A 436 -0.96 13.43 17.16
C GLY A 436 0.10 12.71 18.02
N VAL A 437 1.23 12.32 17.41
CA VAL A 437 2.38 11.75 18.12
C VAL A 437 3.60 12.64 17.86
N PRO A 438 3.97 13.54 18.78
CA PRO A 438 5.07 14.47 18.56
C PRO A 438 6.39 13.76 18.28
N ALA A 439 7.36 14.49 17.70
CA ALA A 439 8.70 13.97 17.43
C ALA A 439 9.39 13.51 18.73
N ALA A 440 10.04 12.36 18.68
CA ALA A 440 10.74 11.74 19.80
C ALA A 440 9.88 11.67 21.08
N ALA A 441 8.57 11.38 20.94
CA ALA A 441 7.61 11.40 22.04
C ALA A 441 6.62 10.22 21.93
N ARG A 442 5.90 10.02 23.04
CA ARG A 442 4.83 9.02 23.16
C ARG A 442 3.48 9.75 23.31
N SER A 443 2.44 9.14 22.72
CA SER A 443 1.04 9.49 22.97
C SER A 443 0.25 8.24 23.33
N ASP A 444 -0.68 8.40 24.25
CA ASP A 444 -1.57 7.35 24.73
C ASP A 444 -3.03 7.64 24.35
N LEU A 445 -3.77 6.60 24.02
CA LEU A 445 -5.19 6.63 23.76
C LEU A 445 -5.88 5.59 24.66
N VAL A 446 -6.68 6.04 25.60
CA VAL A 446 -7.52 5.18 26.43
C VAL A 446 -8.79 4.87 25.66
N LEU A 447 -8.95 3.61 25.24
CA LEU A 447 -10.06 3.22 24.37
C LEU A 447 -11.41 3.31 25.05
N ASN A 448 -11.44 3.01 26.36
CA ASN A 448 -12.67 3.11 27.17
C ASN A 448 -13.22 4.55 27.21
N ASP A 449 -12.36 5.59 27.11
CA ASP A 449 -12.77 7.00 27.14
C ASP A 449 -13.35 7.46 25.78
N LEU A 450 -12.97 6.79 24.69
CA LEU A 450 -13.52 7.09 23.37
C LEU A 450 -14.96 6.61 23.20
N ILE A 451 -15.37 5.64 24.00
CA ILE A 451 -16.62 4.93 23.84
C ILE A 451 -17.64 5.51 24.83
N THR A 452 -18.05 6.74 24.57
CA THR A 452 -19.14 7.40 25.31
C THR A 452 -20.53 7.03 24.80
N ASP A 453 -20.62 6.40 23.62
CA ASP A 453 -21.87 5.93 23.03
C ASP A 453 -22.27 4.58 23.64
N THR A 454 -23.42 4.53 24.30
CA THR A 454 -23.97 3.32 24.93
C THR A 454 -24.12 2.14 23.95
N ALA A 455 -24.29 2.40 22.64
CA ALA A 455 -24.33 1.36 21.62
C ALA A 455 -22.94 0.73 21.37
N LEU A 456 -21.86 1.44 21.63
CA LEU A 456 -20.47 0.93 21.51
C LEU A 456 -20.00 0.20 22.77
N ILE A 457 -20.47 0.60 23.95
CA ILE A 457 -20.17 -0.06 25.23
C ILE A 457 -20.67 -1.51 25.25
N SER A 458 -21.72 -1.83 24.47
CA SER A 458 -22.25 -3.18 24.36
C SER A 458 -21.52 -4.07 23.34
N THR A 459 -20.58 -3.51 22.55
CA THR A 459 -19.80 -4.30 21.57
C THR A 459 -18.52 -4.81 22.22
N THR A 460 -18.47 -6.10 22.43
CA THR A 460 -17.29 -6.83 22.92
C THR A 460 -16.24 -7.09 21.83
N SER A 461 -16.35 -6.46 20.65
CA SER A 461 -15.49 -6.72 19.51
C SER A 461 -15.02 -5.44 18.84
N LEU A 462 -13.76 -5.06 19.09
CA LEU A 462 -13.13 -3.84 18.58
C LEU A 462 -11.69 -4.10 18.10
N PRO A 463 -11.47 -4.94 17.07
CA PRO A 463 -10.14 -5.03 16.49
C PRO A 463 -9.73 -3.69 15.89
N MET A 464 -8.42 -3.39 15.94
CA MET A 464 -7.89 -2.09 15.57
C MET A 464 -6.87 -2.18 14.44
N ILE A 465 -6.83 -1.13 13.62
CA ILE A 465 -5.73 -0.85 12.69
C ILE A 465 -5.17 0.53 13.04
N VAL A 466 -3.86 0.60 13.24
CA VAL A 466 -3.14 1.87 13.47
C VAL A 466 -2.24 2.14 12.28
N GLU A 467 -2.40 3.28 11.63
CA GLU A 467 -1.63 3.67 10.45
C GLU A 467 -0.98 5.04 10.65
N SER A 468 0.22 5.22 10.14
CA SER A 468 0.89 6.52 10.11
C SER A 468 1.79 6.67 8.89
N SER A 469 1.93 7.90 8.41
CA SER A 469 2.90 8.28 7.38
C SER A 469 4.34 8.43 7.92
N VAL A 470 4.53 8.35 9.23
CA VAL A 470 5.84 8.34 9.91
C VAL A 470 6.01 6.98 10.58
N PRO A 471 7.21 6.38 10.60
CA PRO A 471 7.44 5.11 11.29
C PRO A 471 7.24 5.23 12.81
N ILE A 472 6.02 5.01 13.27
CA ILE A 472 5.68 4.93 14.69
C ILE A 472 5.62 3.48 15.16
N LEU A 473 5.75 3.29 16.46
CA LEU A 473 5.56 2.00 17.11
C LEU A 473 4.26 2.04 17.90
N ALA A 474 3.57 0.90 18.02
CA ALA A 474 2.32 0.79 18.77
C ALA A 474 2.27 -0.47 19.63
N GLU A 475 1.90 -0.29 20.90
CA GLU A 475 1.63 -1.36 21.85
C GLU A 475 0.22 -1.16 22.44
N ARG A 476 -0.46 -2.27 22.73
CA ARG A 476 -1.72 -2.27 23.45
C ARG A 476 -1.51 -2.90 24.83
N THR A 477 -2.11 -2.29 25.84
CA THR A 477 -2.21 -2.85 27.18
C THR A 477 -3.66 -3.11 27.53
N MET A 478 -3.96 -4.30 28.01
CA MET A 478 -5.28 -4.73 28.50
C MET A 478 -5.21 -4.98 30.00
N GLY A 479 -6.11 -4.42 30.77
CA GLY A 479 -6.18 -4.56 32.22
C GLY A 479 -7.49 -5.20 32.66
N LEU A 480 -7.39 -6.23 33.50
CA LEU A 480 -8.45 -6.67 34.41
C LEU A 480 -8.32 -5.96 35.74
N SER A 481 -9.28 -6.17 36.64
CA SER A 481 -9.22 -5.58 37.98
C SER A 481 -7.96 -5.93 38.79
N THR A 482 -7.34 -7.08 38.52
CA THR A 482 -6.21 -7.65 39.27
C THR A 482 -5.00 -8.03 38.45
N ASP A 483 -5.11 -8.02 37.09
CA ASP A 483 -4.00 -8.39 36.23
C ASP A 483 -3.96 -7.47 35.01
N VAL A 484 -2.78 -7.38 34.38
CA VAL A 484 -2.56 -6.60 33.17
C VAL A 484 -1.60 -7.34 32.27
N ASP A 485 -1.90 -7.43 31.00
CA ASP A 485 -0.96 -7.91 29.99
C ASP A 485 -1.09 -7.09 28.70
N GLY A 486 -0.12 -7.21 27.81
CA GLY A 486 -0.11 -6.49 26.54
C GLY A 486 1.23 -6.59 25.83
N GLY A 487 1.28 -5.98 24.66
CA GLY A 487 2.48 -5.99 23.84
C GLY A 487 2.30 -5.28 22.50
N PRO A 488 3.32 -5.37 21.64
CA PRO A 488 3.28 -4.75 20.33
C PRO A 488 2.19 -5.36 19.45
N GLY A 489 1.59 -4.52 18.62
CA GLY A 489 0.69 -4.97 17.58
C GLY A 489 1.39 -5.87 16.56
N ILE A 490 0.60 -6.42 15.66
CA ILE A 490 1.06 -7.19 14.51
C ILE A 490 1.39 -6.18 13.38
N ASP A 491 2.63 -6.14 12.95
CA ASP A 491 3.12 -5.25 11.90
C ASP A 491 2.93 -5.81 10.49
N ARG A 492 2.74 -7.13 10.39
CA ARG A 492 2.54 -7.83 9.12
C ARG A 492 1.52 -8.95 9.26
N LEU A 493 0.51 -8.95 8.38
CA LEU A 493 -0.44 -10.04 8.27
C LEU A 493 0.23 -11.29 7.68
N SER A 494 -0.22 -12.47 8.11
CA SER A 494 0.28 -13.75 7.59
C SER A 494 -0.86 -14.71 7.28
N ARG A 495 -0.59 -15.65 6.38
CA ARG A 495 -1.47 -16.80 6.12
C ARG A 495 -1.25 -17.95 7.08
N ILE A 496 -0.12 -17.97 7.78
CA ILE A 496 0.24 -19.04 8.70
C ILE A 496 0.66 -18.41 10.02
N TRP A 497 0.06 -18.91 11.10
CA TRP A 497 0.37 -18.51 12.46
C TRP A 497 0.58 -19.70 13.35
N TYR A 498 1.46 -19.56 14.34
CA TYR A 498 1.75 -20.55 15.37
C TYR A 498 1.62 -19.92 16.74
N LEU A 499 1.13 -20.70 17.71
CA LEU A 499 1.08 -20.36 19.12
C LEU A 499 1.56 -21.61 19.87
N ALA A 500 2.65 -21.52 20.58
CA ALA A 500 3.21 -22.68 21.27
C ALA A 500 2.46 -22.97 22.56
N GLU A 501 1.91 -21.94 23.23
CA GLU A 501 1.08 -22.09 24.42
C GLU A 501 -0.40 -22.15 24.07
N GLY A 502 -1.12 -23.01 24.76
CA GLY A 502 -2.57 -23.12 24.83
C GLY A 502 -2.94 -24.13 25.88
N SER A 503 -3.86 -23.80 26.75
CA SER A 503 -4.35 -24.71 27.79
C SER A 503 -5.84 -24.49 28.04
N THR A 504 -6.56 -25.61 28.14
CA THR A 504 -7.95 -25.64 28.61
C THR A 504 -8.07 -26.54 29.88
N GLU A 505 -6.92 -26.91 30.46
CA GLU A 505 -6.86 -27.67 31.71
C GLU A 505 -7.24 -26.80 32.91
N ASP A 506 -7.77 -27.42 33.94
CA ASP A 506 -8.12 -26.80 35.19
C ASP A 506 -9.00 -25.55 35.03
N THR A 507 -8.50 -24.41 35.49
CA THR A 507 -9.19 -23.13 35.42
C THR A 507 -8.91 -22.34 34.14
N ASN A 508 -8.06 -22.84 33.24
CA ASN A 508 -7.61 -22.12 32.06
C ASN A 508 -8.73 -21.99 31.02
N ARG A 509 -8.86 -20.79 30.46
CA ARG A 509 -9.72 -20.47 29.34
C ARG A 509 -8.85 -19.88 28.23
N THR A 510 -8.85 -20.53 27.06
CA THR A 510 -8.08 -20.07 25.90
C THR A 510 -9.02 -19.58 24.81
N TYR A 511 -8.77 -18.38 24.35
CA TYR A 511 -9.45 -17.76 23.21
C TYR A 511 -8.45 -17.51 22.11
N LEU A 512 -8.76 -17.91 20.88
CA LEU A 512 -8.05 -17.52 19.68
C LEU A 512 -8.82 -16.44 18.96
N ILE A 513 -8.16 -15.35 18.64
CA ILE A 513 -8.77 -14.20 18.01
C ILE A 513 -8.16 -14.04 16.61
N LEU A 514 -9.00 -14.23 15.59
CA LEU A 514 -8.62 -14.16 14.19
C LEU A 514 -9.25 -12.91 13.58
N PHE A 515 -8.45 -11.93 13.19
CA PHE A 515 -8.92 -10.70 12.57
C PHE A 515 -8.65 -10.71 11.07
N ASN A 516 -9.72 -10.55 10.29
CA ASN A 516 -9.70 -10.43 8.84
C ASN A 516 -9.90 -8.96 8.41
N PRO A 517 -8.84 -8.22 8.07
CA PRO A 517 -8.97 -6.85 7.56
C PRO A 517 -9.27 -6.80 6.05
N GLN A 518 -9.55 -7.93 5.39
CA GLN A 518 -9.88 -7.97 3.96
C GLN A 518 -11.34 -7.61 3.71
N ALA A 519 -11.64 -7.13 2.51
CA ALA A 519 -13.01 -6.81 2.08
C ALA A 519 -13.88 -8.04 1.75
N THR A 520 -13.33 -9.25 1.86
CA THR A 520 -14.03 -10.52 1.61
C THR A 520 -13.83 -11.48 2.77
N ALA A 521 -14.76 -12.39 2.98
CA ALA A 521 -14.63 -13.42 4.01
C ALA A 521 -13.43 -14.35 3.73
N VAL A 522 -12.75 -14.76 4.80
CA VAL A 522 -11.57 -15.62 4.77
C VAL A 522 -11.85 -16.93 5.50
N PHE A 523 -11.53 -18.06 4.87
CA PHE A 523 -11.57 -19.36 5.52
C PHE A 523 -10.20 -19.68 6.13
N ALA A 524 -10.22 -20.28 7.33
CA ALA A 524 -9.02 -20.74 8.02
C ALA A 524 -9.21 -22.13 8.62
N THR A 525 -8.11 -22.88 8.73
CA THR A 525 -8.03 -24.15 9.44
C THR A 525 -7.14 -23.96 10.66
N ILE A 526 -7.68 -24.27 11.82
CA ILE A 526 -6.98 -24.26 13.11
C ILE A 526 -6.62 -25.70 13.42
N THR A 527 -5.34 -26.01 13.58
CA THR A 527 -4.85 -27.34 14.00
C THR A 527 -4.32 -27.24 15.44
N TYR A 528 -4.91 -27.99 16.34
CA TYR A 528 -4.48 -28.13 17.73
C TYR A 528 -3.56 -29.35 17.84
N MET A 529 -2.30 -29.13 18.25
CA MET A 529 -1.26 -30.15 18.41
C MET A 529 -1.02 -30.39 19.90
N ARG A 530 -1.51 -31.50 20.43
CA ARG A 530 -1.48 -31.79 21.86
C ARG A 530 -0.16 -32.42 22.30
N SER A 531 0.15 -32.28 23.60
CA SER A 531 1.34 -32.89 24.19
C SER A 531 1.37 -34.42 24.10
N ASN A 532 0.22 -35.09 23.93
CA ASN A 532 0.11 -36.54 23.74
C ASN A 532 0.19 -36.97 22.26
N SER A 533 0.70 -36.11 21.36
CA SER A 533 0.85 -36.34 19.91
C SER A 533 -0.46 -36.52 19.13
N THR A 534 -1.61 -36.21 19.73
CA THR A 534 -2.89 -36.20 19.01
C THR A 534 -3.16 -34.80 18.41
N GLN A 535 -3.87 -34.76 17.31
CA GLN A 535 -4.22 -33.52 16.63
C GLN A 535 -5.73 -33.44 16.44
N LEU A 536 -6.24 -32.24 16.47
CA LEU A 536 -7.62 -31.92 16.11
C LEU A 536 -7.61 -30.73 15.15
N GLU A 537 -8.55 -30.71 14.22
CA GLU A 537 -8.71 -29.62 13.27
C GLU A 537 -10.10 -29.01 13.36
N GLN A 538 -10.13 -27.68 13.32
CA GLN A 538 -11.34 -26.88 13.25
C GLN A 538 -11.28 -25.95 12.07
N LYS A 539 -12.30 -25.99 11.19
CA LYS A 539 -12.44 -25.06 10.07
C LYS A 539 -13.36 -23.92 10.46
N VAL A 540 -12.94 -22.72 10.18
CA VAL A 540 -13.68 -21.50 10.53
C VAL A 540 -13.74 -20.53 9.36
N GLN A 541 -14.75 -19.66 9.38
CA GLN A 541 -14.87 -18.52 8.46
C GLN A 541 -14.81 -17.24 9.26
N ILE A 542 -14.00 -16.28 8.80
CA ILE A 542 -13.89 -14.93 9.35
C ILE A 542 -14.51 -13.98 8.35
N ASN A 543 -15.54 -13.24 8.72
CA ASN A 543 -16.22 -12.31 7.82
C ASN A 543 -15.27 -11.19 7.35
N ALA A 544 -15.68 -10.46 6.31
CA ALA A 544 -14.97 -9.30 5.80
C ALA A 544 -14.91 -8.19 6.86
N MET A 545 -13.75 -7.55 7.04
CA MET A 545 -13.56 -6.46 7.98
C MET A 545 -14.13 -6.80 9.37
N ASP A 546 -13.81 -8.01 9.88
CA ASP A 546 -14.35 -8.52 11.14
C ASP A 546 -13.34 -9.43 11.84
N ARG A 547 -13.60 -9.75 13.11
CA ARG A 547 -12.86 -10.77 13.85
C ARG A 547 -13.75 -11.95 14.23
N LEU A 548 -13.11 -13.09 14.41
CA LEU A 548 -13.70 -14.28 14.99
C LEU A 548 -12.98 -14.59 16.31
N VAL A 549 -13.73 -14.75 17.37
CA VAL A 549 -13.24 -15.27 18.66
C VAL A 549 -13.62 -16.75 18.77
N VAL A 550 -12.62 -17.61 18.89
CA VAL A 550 -12.79 -19.05 19.08
C VAL A 550 -12.55 -19.38 20.55
N ALA A 551 -13.60 -19.72 21.29
CA ALA A 551 -13.50 -20.25 22.63
C ALA A 551 -13.03 -21.71 22.58
N VAL A 552 -11.72 -21.95 22.76
CA VAL A 552 -11.12 -23.28 22.54
C VAL A 552 -11.66 -24.34 23.50
N ASN A 553 -12.03 -23.93 24.73
CA ASN A 553 -12.60 -24.84 25.73
C ASN A 553 -13.89 -25.54 25.25
N ASP A 554 -14.68 -24.89 24.37
CA ASP A 554 -15.92 -25.48 23.85
C ASP A 554 -15.63 -26.60 22.84
N PHE A 555 -14.48 -26.54 22.18
CA PHE A 555 -14.07 -27.54 21.18
C PHE A 555 -13.09 -28.58 21.74
N LEU A 556 -12.17 -28.16 22.58
CA LEU A 556 -11.10 -28.99 23.16
C LEU A 556 -11.03 -28.80 24.66
N PRO A 557 -11.86 -29.49 25.44
CA PRO A 557 -11.82 -29.41 26.90
C PRO A 557 -10.62 -30.17 27.48
N SER A 558 -10.02 -29.64 28.57
CA SER A 558 -8.97 -30.28 29.40
C SER A 558 -7.78 -30.80 28.57
N ALA A 559 -7.06 -29.89 27.93
CA ALA A 559 -5.86 -30.22 27.16
C ALA A 559 -4.81 -29.12 27.23
N SER A 560 -3.53 -29.53 27.13
CA SER A 560 -2.40 -28.66 26.79
C SER A 560 -2.05 -28.87 25.31
N PHE A 561 -1.89 -27.79 24.57
CA PHE A 561 -1.72 -27.83 23.11
C PHE A 561 -0.99 -26.61 22.56
N GLY A 562 -0.32 -26.78 21.42
CA GLY A 562 0.07 -25.69 20.54
C GLY A 562 -0.89 -25.59 19.37
N VAL A 563 -0.89 -24.46 18.69
CA VAL A 563 -1.81 -24.13 17.60
C VAL A 563 -1.05 -23.80 16.34
N ARG A 564 -1.57 -24.27 15.19
CA ARG A 564 -1.26 -23.74 13.87
C ARG A 564 -2.54 -23.28 13.19
N VAL A 565 -2.55 -22.04 12.71
CA VAL A 565 -3.63 -21.49 11.90
C VAL A 565 -3.15 -21.35 10.46
N ILE A 566 -3.90 -21.86 9.49
CA ILE A 566 -3.65 -21.66 8.05
C ILE A 566 -4.87 -21.01 7.46
N ALA A 567 -4.71 -19.80 6.91
CA ALA A 567 -5.78 -19.01 6.32
C ALA A 567 -5.62 -18.86 4.81
N ALA A 568 -6.74 -18.76 4.09
CA ALA A 568 -6.76 -18.59 2.64
C ALA A 568 -6.19 -17.24 2.18
N GLN A 569 -6.30 -16.21 3.02
CA GLN A 569 -5.71 -14.87 2.83
C GLN A 569 -4.99 -14.44 4.12
N PRO A 570 -4.05 -13.47 4.04
CA PRO A 570 -3.36 -12.98 5.23
C PRO A 570 -4.32 -12.37 6.25
N ILE A 571 -4.22 -12.81 7.50
CA ILE A 571 -5.00 -12.34 8.65
C ILE A 571 -4.06 -11.99 9.81
N ALA A 572 -4.59 -11.34 10.87
CA ALA A 572 -3.92 -11.21 12.15
C ALA A 572 -4.46 -12.26 13.12
N VAL A 573 -3.58 -12.83 13.95
CA VAL A 573 -3.97 -13.82 14.96
C VAL A 573 -3.35 -13.45 16.30
N GLU A 574 -4.20 -13.36 17.31
CA GLU A 574 -3.82 -13.21 18.71
C GLU A 574 -4.44 -14.32 19.57
N ARG A 575 -3.93 -14.47 20.76
CA ARG A 575 -4.48 -15.35 21.79
C ARG A 575 -4.72 -14.54 23.06
N THR A 576 -5.86 -14.77 23.72
CA THR A 576 -6.14 -14.34 25.08
C THR A 576 -6.38 -15.55 25.96
N MET A 577 -5.70 -15.62 27.09
CA MET A 577 -5.93 -16.64 28.11
C MET A 577 -6.39 -16.00 29.40
N ARG A 578 -7.37 -16.63 30.05
CA ARG A 578 -7.81 -16.30 31.38
C ARG A 578 -7.63 -17.53 32.28
N PHE A 579 -7.18 -17.30 33.50
CA PHE A 579 -6.85 -18.38 34.44
C PHE A 579 -7.03 -17.95 35.89
N GLY A 580 -6.88 -18.92 36.80
CA GLY A 580 -7.19 -18.76 38.23
C GLY A 580 -8.66 -19.03 38.51
N LEU A 581 -8.99 -19.29 39.80
CA LEU A 581 -10.30 -19.71 40.24
C LEU A 581 -11.41 -18.73 39.83
N PHE A 582 -11.13 -17.45 39.86
CA PHE A 582 -12.08 -16.38 39.54
C PHE A 582 -11.81 -15.75 38.13
N GLN A 583 -11.00 -16.41 37.30
CA GLN A 583 -10.61 -15.89 35.97
C GLN A 583 -9.97 -14.49 36.06
N THR A 584 -9.20 -14.25 37.13
CA THR A 584 -8.55 -12.96 37.40
C THR A 584 -7.22 -12.81 36.65
N GLY A 585 -6.56 -13.92 36.31
CA GLY A 585 -5.35 -13.91 35.52
C GLY A 585 -5.65 -13.65 34.03
N LEU A 586 -4.82 -12.85 33.40
CA LEU A 586 -4.91 -12.46 32.03
C LEU A 586 -3.55 -12.67 31.35
N SER A 587 -3.56 -13.27 30.19
CA SER A 587 -2.42 -13.22 29.26
C SER A 587 -2.90 -13.02 27.84
N THR A 588 -2.28 -12.10 27.13
CA THR A 588 -2.59 -11.82 25.72
C THR A 588 -1.29 -11.76 24.90
N GLY A 589 -1.34 -12.18 23.66
CA GLY A 589 -0.16 -12.12 22.80
C GLY A 589 -0.46 -12.42 21.34
N ARG A 590 0.36 -11.88 20.47
CA ARG A 590 0.31 -12.15 19.04
C ARG A 590 0.83 -13.54 18.70
N GLY A 591 0.34 -14.14 17.65
CA GLY A 591 0.88 -15.37 17.10
C GLY A 591 2.29 -15.16 16.50
N ILE A 592 2.97 -16.28 16.25
CA ILE A 592 4.26 -16.37 15.58
C ILE A 592 4.00 -16.66 14.11
N ASP A 593 4.43 -15.81 13.20
CA ASP A 593 4.25 -15.97 11.75
C ASP A 593 5.40 -16.74 11.07
N THR A 594 6.52 -16.88 11.75
CA THR A 594 7.75 -17.49 11.22
C THR A 594 8.36 -18.41 12.24
N LEU A 595 8.60 -19.66 11.85
CA LEU A 595 9.33 -20.63 12.67
C LEU A 595 10.83 -20.34 12.64
N SER A 596 11.53 -20.61 13.75
CA SER A 596 12.98 -20.43 13.85
C SER A 596 13.66 -21.65 14.46
N ARG A 597 14.95 -21.80 14.15
CA ARG A 597 15.84 -22.77 14.81
C ARG A 597 16.51 -22.19 16.05
N ARG A 598 16.30 -20.91 16.33
CA ARG A 598 16.88 -20.21 17.48
C ARG A 598 15.86 -19.25 18.07
N TRP A 599 15.71 -19.31 19.39
CA TRP A 599 14.85 -18.44 20.16
C TRP A 599 15.58 -17.94 21.39
N LEU A 600 15.44 -16.66 21.71
CA LEU A 600 16.18 -15.97 22.74
C LEU A 600 15.19 -15.19 23.61
N PHE A 601 15.33 -15.35 24.93
CA PHE A 601 14.54 -14.66 25.96
C PHE A 601 15.50 -13.95 26.91
N ALA A 602 15.36 -12.65 27.09
CA ALA A 602 16.19 -11.86 28.01
C ALA A 602 15.63 -11.93 29.44
N GLU A 603 14.32 -12.07 29.55
CA GLU A 603 13.62 -12.21 30.83
C GLU A 603 13.29 -13.66 31.13
N GLY A 604 13.34 -14.00 32.38
CA GLY A 604 12.91 -15.25 32.95
C GLY A 604 13.27 -15.27 34.43
N THR A 605 12.38 -15.81 35.23
CA THR A 605 12.64 -15.98 36.67
C THR A 605 11.92 -17.20 37.26
N THR A 606 12.59 -17.89 38.15
CA THR A 606 12.07 -18.98 38.98
C THR A 606 12.11 -18.61 40.43
N GLU A 607 12.37 -17.32 40.78
CA GLU A 607 12.50 -16.81 42.14
C GLU A 607 11.11 -16.65 42.79
N GLY A 608 11.05 -16.87 44.09
CA GLY A 608 9.83 -16.63 44.89
C GLY A 608 8.64 -17.46 44.42
N SER A 609 7.53 -16.81 44.10
CA SER A 609 6.30 -17.45 43.64
C SER A 609 6.23 -17.67 42.15
N PHE A 610 7.25 -17.22 41.37
CA PHE A 610 7.24 -17.33 39.91
C PHE A 610 7.39 -18.78 39.45
N GLN A 611 6.53 -19.19 38.55
CA GLN A 611 6.60 -20.45 37.84
C GLN A 611 6.86 -20.14 36.37
N MET A 612 8.01 -20.61 35.88
CA MET A 612 8.41 -20.42 34.49
C MET A 612 8.28 -21.72 33.67
N ARG A 613 7.62 -21.62 32.54
CA ARG A 613 7.57 -22.73 31.59
C ARG A 613 8.05 -22.23 30.23
N LEU A 614 8.74 -23.11 29.50
CA LEU A 614 9.00 -22.95 28.06
C LEU A 614 8.17 -23.96 27.31
N LEU A 615 7.50 -23.50 26.27
CA LEU A 615 6.69 -24.32 25.42
C LEU A 615 7.29 -24.34 24.02
N VAL A 616 7.64 -25.54 23.57
CA VAL A 616 8.22 -25.75 22.23
C VAL A 616 7.22 -26.51 21.40
N LEU A 617 6.70 -25.83 20.36
CA LEU A 617 5.82 -26.44 19.37
C LEU A 617 6.64 -26.93 18.18
N ASN A 618 6.61 -28.25 17.96
CA ASN A 618 7.14 -28.88 16.79
C ASN A 618 6.02 -29.12 15.75
N PRO A 619 5.82 -28.24 14.77
CA PRO A 619 4.80 -28.45 13.75
C PRO A 619 5.29 -29.35 12.60
N ASN A 620 6.53 -29.86 12.65
CA ASN A 620 7.12 -30.69 11.61
C ASN A 620 6.60 -32.14 11.70
N ASP A 621 6.67 -32.87 10.59
CA ASP A 621 6.33 -34.28 10.48
C ASP A 621 7.43 -35.22 10.99
N GLN A 622 8.51 -34.67 11.53
CA GLN A 622 9.66 -35.36 12.03
C GLN A 622 10.01 -34.90 13.44
N MET A 623 10.69 -35.77 14.19
CA MET A 623 11.23 -35.42 15.51
C MET A 623 12.18 -34.21 15.40
N VAL A 624 12.16 -33.37 16.43
CA VAL A 624 13.07 -32.24 16.58
C VAL A 624 13.95 -32.49 17.81
N LYS A 625 15.26 -32.26 17.64
CA LYS A 625 16.22 -32.19 18.73
C LYS A 625 16.41 -30.71 19.09
N ALA A 626 16.11 -30.37 20.33
CA ALA A 626 16.29 -29.01 20.84
C ALA A 626 17.22 -28.99 22.06
N GLU A 627 17.97 -27.91 22.18
CA GLU A 627 18.82 -27.62 23.34
C GLU A 627 18.38 -26.27 23.92
N ALA A 628 18.10 -26.25 25.22
CA ALA A 628 17.83 -25.04 25.99
C ALA A 628 19.04 -24.74 26.91
N VAL A 629 19.52 -23.50 26.82
CA VAL A 629 20.62 -22.95 27.62
C VAL A 629 20.05 -21.84 28.50
N PHE A 630 20.15 -22.03 29.82
CA PHE A 630 19.72 -21.05 30.82
C PHE A 630 20.95 -20.35 31.39
N ARG A 631 20.94 -19.01 31.38
CA ARG A 631 22.07 -18.20 31.87
C ARG A 631 21.61 -17.28 33.01
N GLY A 632 22.23 -17.36 34.15
CA GLY A 632 22.05 -16.48 35.29
C GLY A 632 22.95 -15.23 35.24
N PRO A 633 22.78 -14.28 36.20
CA PRO A 633 23.51 -13.01 36.22
C PRO A 633 25.01 -13.15 36.52
N ASN A 634 25.45 -14.19 37.18
CA ASN A 634 26.85 -14.38 37.64
C ASN A 634 27.57 -15.48 36.86
N GLY A 635 27.22 -15.70 35.60
CA GLY A 635 27.83 -16.71 34.74
C GLY A 635 27.33 -18.13 35.00
N GLN A 636 26.27 -18.31 35.81
CA GLN A 636 25.62 -19.63 35.92
C GLN A 636 25.08 -20.00 34.53
N ARG A 637 25.32 -21.27 34.19
CA ARG A 637 24.89 -21.83 32.90
C ARG A 637 24.40 -23.24 33.07
N GLU A 638 23.16 -23.51 32.70
CA GLU A 638 22.57 -24.83 32.69
C GLU A 638 22.10 -25.19 31.30
N VAL A 639 22.32 -26.45 30.87
CA VAL A 639 21.99 -26.92 29.53
C VAL A 639 21.12 -28.15 29.62
N ARG A 640 20.02 -28.17 28.87
CA ARG A 640 19.13 -29.32 28.75
C ARG A 640 18.83 -29.64 27.31
N ARG A 641 18.74 -30.91 26.99
CA ARG A 641 18.41 -31.41 25.65
C ARG A 641 17.10 -32.15 25.64
N TYR A 642 16.30 -31.90 24.62
CA TYR A 642 14.97 -32.44 24.47
C TYR A 642 14.82 -33.07 23.07
N VAL A 643 13.99 -34.12 23.02
CA VAL A 643 13.55 -34.74 21.74
C VAL A 643 12.04 -34.58 21.68
N ILE A 644 11.58 -33.80 20.72
CA ILE A 644 10.18 -33.38 20.62
C ILE A 644 9.55 -34.17 19.46
N PRO A 645 8.52 -34.99 19.72
CA PRO A 645 7.87 -35.78 18.71
C PRO A 645 7.26 -34.90 17.59
N PRO A 646 6.95 -35.50 16.41
CA PRO A 646 6.28 -34.81 15.33
C PRO A 646 4.93 -34.24 15.74
N ARG A 647 4.60 -33.03 15.30
CA ARG A 647 3.30 -32.36 15.49
C ARG A 647 2.84 -32.35 16.96
N THR A 648 3.74 -31.94 17.83
CA THR A 648 3.55 -32.01 19.29
C THR A 648 4.00 -30.71 19.95
N GLN A 649 3.34 -30.37 21.05
CA GLN A 649 3.80 -29.38 22.01
C GLN A 649 4.61 -30.09 23.11
N GLN A 650 5.77 -29.56 23.46
CA GLN A 650 6.57 -29.94 24.60
C GLN A 650 6.55 -28.84 25.66
N VAL A 651 6.13 -29.17 26.86
CA VAL A 651 6.18 -28.28 28.03
C VAL A 651 7.44 -28.59 28.83
N ILE A 652 8.19 -27.54 29.17
CA ILE A 652 9.42 -27.61 30.00
C ILE A 652 9.20 -26.74 31.25
N ASN A 653 9.09 -27.36 32.41
CA ASN A 653 9.04 -26.65 33.69
C ASN A 653 10.45 -26.20 34.06
N VAL A 654 10.71 -24.91 33.99
CA VAL A 654 12.06 -24.37 34.20
C VAL A 654 12.45 -24.36 35.68
N ASN A 655 11.49 -24.26 36.58
CA ASN A 655 11.74 -24.33 38.02
C ASN A 655 12.36 -25.66 38.45
N ASP A 656 12.07 -26.75 37.71
CA ASP A 656 12.66 -28.09 37.98
C ASP A 656 14.12 -28.17 37.47
N VAL A 657 14.52 -27.26 36.59
CA VAL A 657 15.85 -27.24 35.93
C VAL A 657 16.76 -26.23 36.61
N VAL A 658 16.27 -25.01 36.84
CA VAL A 658 16.99 -23.88 37.44
C VAL A 658 16.10 -23.25 38.51
N PRO A 659 16.14 -23.74 39.75
CA PRO A 659 15.31 -23.16 40.79
C PRO A 659 15.88 -21.86 41.33
N ASN A 660 15.01 -20.94 41.75
CA ASN A 660 15.29 -19.73 42.49
C ASN A 660 16.37 -18.82 41.85
N LEU A 661 16.22 -18.52 40.56
CA LEU A 661 17.18 -17.71 39.81
C LEU A 661 16.48 -16.87 38.74
N GLY A 662 16.96 -15.62 38.59
CA GLY A 662 16.64 -14.79 37.40
C GLY A 662 17.51 -15.21 36.22
N ILE A 663 16.93 -15.54 35.08
CA ILE A 663 17.65 -16.15 33.94
C ILE A 663 17.31 -15.49 32.61
N SER A 664 18.23 -15.61 31.67
CA SER A 664 17.95 -15.53 30.24
C SER A 664 18.01 -16.92 29.62
N THR A 665 17.28 -17.12 28.55
CA THR A 665 17.16 -18.46 27.93
C THR A 665 17.46 -18.39 26.44
N GLU A 666 18.17 -19.38 25.93
CA GLU A 666 18.37 -19.62 24.51
C GLU A 666 17.92 -21.04 24.17
N VAL A 667 17.03 -21.16 23.20
CA VAL A 667 16.59 -22.44 22.66
C VAL A 667 17.10 -22.58 21.22
N THR A 668 17.86 -23.64 20.94
CA THR A 668 18.30 -23.99 19.58
C THR A 668 17.74 -25.33 19.18
N SER A 669 17.47 -25.55 17.91
CA SER A 669 16.90 -26.78 17.39
C SER A 669 17.42 -27.14 16.00
N ASP A 670 17.41 -28.44 15.69
CA ASP A 670 17.84 -28.95 14.38
C ASP A 670 16.83 -28.69 13.26
N ARG A 671 15.59 -28.32 13.58
CA ARG A 671 14.50 -27.93 12.66
C ARG A 671 13.77 -26.70 13.19
N PRO A 672 13.15 -25.89 12.33
CA PRO A 672 12.40 -24.74 12.80
C PRO A 672 11.21 -25.12 13.70
N VAL A 673 11.08 -24.46 14.82
CA VAL A 673 10.01 -24.64 15.84
C VAL A 673 9.46 -23.26 16.24
N ALA A 674 8.30 -23.26 16.91
CA ALA A 674 7.84 -22.09 17.63
C ALA A 674 8.12 -22.26 19.13
N VAL A 675 8.57 -21.19 19.81
CA VAL A 675 8.85 -21.24 21.25
C VAL A 675 8.24 -20.02 21.93
N GLU A 676 7.48 -20.28 23.00
CA GLU A 676 6.95 -19.27 23.89
C GLU A 676 7.41 -19.53 25.32
N ARG A 677 7.56 -18.46 26.08
CA ARG A 677 7.77 -18.51 27.53
C ARG A 677 6.47 -18.12 28.21
N VAL A 678 6.13 -18.84 29.28
CA VAL A 678 5.06 -18.53 30.23
C VAL A 678 5.68 -18.22 31.56
N LEU A 679 5.29 -17.11 32.16
CA LEU A 679 5.53 -16.78 33.57
C LEU A 679 4.18 -16.67 34.25
N THR A 680 3.96 -17.46 35.30
CA THR A 680 2.81 -17.30 36.20
C THR A 680 3.31 -17.03 37.62
N PHE A 681 2.57 -16.26 38.37
CA PHE A 681 2.93 -15.87 39.70
C PHE A 681 1.68 -15.60 40.54
N ASN A 682 1.84 -15.39 41.82
CA ASN A 682 0.80 -15.32 42.84
C ASN A 682 0.12 -16.68 43.11
N ASP A 683 -0.89 -16.65 43.93
CA ASP A 683 -1.66 -17.86 44.27
C ASP A 683 -2.86 -18.03 43.29
N ILE A 684 -3.57 -19.16 43.45
CA ILE A 684 -4.72 -19.50 42.57
C ILE A 684 -5.89 -18.51 42.70
N ASN A 685 -5.97 -17.74 43.75
CA ASN A 685 -7.06 -16.78 44.00
C ASN A 685 -6.75 -15.42 43.36
N SER A 686 -5.46 -15.10 43.19
CA SER A 686 -4.97 -13.85 42.60
C SER A 686 -3.97 -14.17 41.47
N ALA A 687 -4.26 -15.21 40.70
CA ALA A 687 -3.39 -15.67 39.64
C ALA A 687 -3.11 -14.55 38.62
N ALA A 688 -1.86 -14.41 38.25
CA ALA A 688 -1.38 -13.49 37.22
C ALA A 688 -0.33 -14.17 36.33
N GLY A 689 -0.17 -13.67 35.13
CA GLY A 689 0.84 -14.25 34.28
C GLY A 689 0.91 -13.60 32.90
N THR A 690 1.99 -13.89 32.20
CA THR A 690 2.28 -13.38 30.88
C THR A 690 2.85 -14.46 29.99
N VAL A 691 2.54 -14.39 28.70
CA VAL A 691 3.05 -15.31 27.68
C VAL A 691 3.63 -14.50 26.51
N GLY A 692 4.80 -14.90 26.03
CA GLY A 692 5.40 -14.22 24.88
C GLY A 692 6.38 -15.10 24.12
N ALA A 693 6.48 -14.85 22.83
CA ALA A 693 7.50 -15.44 21.96
C ALA A 693 8.87 -14.78 22.22
N GLY A 694 9.93 -15.56 22.06
CA GLY A 694 11.29 -15.04 22.10
C GLY A 694 11.70 -14.29 20.82
N ALA A 695 12.88 -13.68 20.85
CA ALA A 695 13.53 -13.15 19.68
C ALA A 695 14.15 -14.29 18.84
N MET A 696 13.99 -14.23 17.52
CA MET A 696 14.65 -15.20 16.61
C MET A 696 16.14 -14.88 16.40
N ALA A 697 16.53 -13.61 16.58
CA ALA A 697 17.88 -13.12 16.46
C ALA A 697 18.13 -11.96 17.44
N PRO A 698 19.37 -11.77 17.93
CA PRO A 698 19.72 -10.58 18.66
C PRO A 698 19.83 -9.36 17.73
N GLY A 699 19.55 -8.16 18.23
CA GLY A 699 19.57 -6.89 17.51
C GLY A 699 20.39 -5.82 18.22
N TYR A 700 20.79 -4.78 17.50
CA TYR A 700 21.52 -3.65 18.06
C TYR A 700 20.62 -2.61 18.72
N THR A 701 19.38 -2.52 18.30
CA THR A 701 18.43 -1.51 18.77
C THR A 701 17.08 -2.15 19.05
N TRP A 702 16.52 -1.87 20.23
CA TRP A 702 15.19 -2.31 20.64
C TRP A 702 14.40 -1.13 21.18
N ALA A 703 13.10 -1.10 20.96
CA ALA A 703 12.23 -0.06 21.48
C ALA A 703 11.08 -0.66 22.29
N PHE A 704 10.68 0.06 23.32
CA PHE A 704 9.54 -0.21 24.18
C PHE A 704 8.63 1.01 24.18
N VAL A 705 7.36 0.80 23.90
CA VAL A 705 6.39 1.90 23.77
C VAL A 705 5.73 2.16 25.11
N ASP A 706 5.22 1.11 25.76
CA ASP A 706 4.53 1.22 27.03
C ASP A 706 5.47 0.98 28.21
N GLY A 707 5.39 1.84 29.20
CA GLY A 707 6.09 1.76 30.48
C GLY A 707 5.58 2.84 31.41
N ARG A 708 5.67 2.59 32.72
CA ARG A 708 5.32 3.53 33.77
C ARG A 708 5.97 3.13 35.09
N THR A 709 6.20 4.10 35.94
CA THR A 709 6.81 3.89 37.28
C THR A 709 6.02 4.57 38.41
N SER A 710 4.88 5.23 38.09
CA SER A 710 4.04 5.88 39.08
C SER A 710 3.26 4.87 39.94
N ASP A 711 2.83 3.76 39.35
CA ASP A 711 2.02 2.73 39.99
C ASP A 711 2.57 1.31 39.74
N SER A 712 3.76 1.20 39.10
CA SER A 712 4.30 -0.08 38.64
C SER A 712 5.80 -0.18 38.93
N THR A 713 6.27 -1.38 39.23
CA THR A 713 7.69 -1.71 39.11
C THR A 713 8.00 -2.02 37.64
N TYR A 714 9.01 -1.34 37.12
CA TYR A 714 9.43 -1.45 35.71
C TYR A 714 10.85 -2.00 35.66
N TYR A 715 11.02 -3.15 35.02
CA TYR A 715 12.31 -3.77 34.77
C TYR A 715 12.59 -3.83 33.27
N LEU A 716 13.84 -3.51 32.91
CA LEU A 716 14.37 -3.68 31.56
C LEU A 716 15.45 -4.76 31.60
N CYS A 717 15.17 -5.89 30.98
CA CYS A 717 16.00 -7.08 30.99
C CYS A 717 16.77 -7.19 29.68
N VAL A 718 18.08 -7.34 29.79
CA VAL A 718 18.98 -7.45 28.64
C VAL A 718 19.77 -8.74 28.70
N SER A 719 19.77 -9.51 27.62
CA SER A 719 20.63 -10.70 27.45
C SER A 719 21.69 -10.42 26.40
N ASN A 720 22.94 -10.63 26.77
CA ASN A 720 24.07 -10.62 25.88
C ASN A 720 24.46 -12.06 25.48
N PRO A 721 24.07 -12.56 24.33
CA PRO A 721 24.42 -13.91 23.90
C PRO A 721 25.83 -14.03 23.30
N ASN A 722 26.59 -12.92 23.23
CA ASN A 722 27.89 -12.90 22.60
C ASN A 722 29.00 -13.35 23.56
N LEU A 723 30.11 -13.81 23.00
CA LEU A 723 31.35 -14.20 23.72
C LEU A 723 32.16 -12.99 24.19
N SER A 724 31.71 -11.76 23.96
CA SER A 724 32.37 -10.53 24.40
C SER A 724 31.38 -9.64 25.13
N PRO A 725 31.85 -8.80 26.08
CA PRO A 725 30.98 -7.88 26.79
C PRO A 725 30.43 -6.81 25.85
N THR A 726 29.25 -6.24 26.18
CA THR A 726 28.61 -5.18 25.44
C THR A 726 28.30 -3.98 26.35
N THR A 727 28.37 -2.78 25.77
CA THR A 727 27.88 -1.56 26.41
C THR A 727 26.49 -1.28 25.90
N VAL A 728 25.54 -1.11 26.82
CA VAL A 728 24.15 -0.82 26.53
C VAL A 728 23.84 0.62 26.96
N SER A 729 23.21 1.38 26.07
CA SER A 729 22.71 2.73 26.30
C SER A 729 21.20 2.74 26.13
N VAL A 730 20.48 3.19 27.13
CA VAL A 730 19.02 3.34 27.11
C VAL A 730 18.65 4.81 27.13
N SER A 731 17.86 5.22 26.12
CA SER A 731 17.25 6.56 26.07
C SER A 731 15.79 6.43 26.50
N PHE A 732 15.41 7.09 27.58
CA PHE A 732 14.03 7.17 28.09
C PHE A 732 13.38 8.47 27.65
N VAL A 733 12.09 8.40 27.33
CA VAL A 733 11.23 9.54 27.03
C VAL A 733 10.01 9.47 27.92
N PHE A 734 9.73 10.56 28.62
CA PHE A 734 8.64 10.66 29.59
C PHE A 734 7.47 11.49 29.06
N SER A 735 6.28 11.34 29.69
CA SER A 735 5.05 12.07 29.33
C SER A 735 5.17 13.59 29.45
N ASP A 736 6.05 14.08 30.34
CA ASP A 736 6.32 15.50 30.55
C ASP A 736 7.22 16.12 29.45
N GLY A 737 7.56 15.34 28.41
CA GLY A 737 8.45 15.74 27.32
C GLY A 737 9.95 15.72 27.69
N THR A 738 10.29 15.33 28.92
CA THR A 738 11.69 15.20 29.33
C THR A 738 12.27 13.88 28.85
N ALA A 739 13.58 13.83 28.71
CA ALA A 739 14.31 12.63 28.31
C ALA A 739 15.51 12.38 29.24
N ALA A 740 15.84 11.13 29.45
CA ALA A 740 17.02 10.72 30.23
C ALA A 740 17.76 9.60 29.53
N LYS A 741 19.04 9.44 29.89
CA LYS A 741 19.89 8.36 29.40
C LYS A 741 20.53 7.61 30.55
N GLN A 742 20.60 6.27 30.38
CA GLN A 742 21.28 5.37 31.29
C GLN A 742 22.22 4.48 30.50
N GLN A 743 23.41 4.21 31.03
CA GLN A 743 24.39 3.35 30.39
C GLN A 743 24.93 2.32 31.39
N PHE A 744 25.10 1.07 30.93
CA PHE A 744 25.65 -0.01 31.72
C PHE A 744 26.36 -1.05 30.83
N HIS A 745 27.13 -1.93 31.48
CA HIS A 745 27.85 -3.02 30.81
C HIS A 745 27.19 -4.36 31.09
N VAL A 746 27.08 -5.20 30.08
CA VAL A 746 26.60 -6.58 30.20
C VAL A 746 27.74 -7.51 29.83
N PRO A 747 28.22 -8.37 30.75
CA PRO A 747 29.30 -9.32 30.47
C PRO A 747 28.94 -10.27 29.31
N ALA A 748 29.96 -10.98 28.82
CA ALA A 748 29.77 -12.03 27.82
C ALA A 748 28.85 -13.13 28.37
N GLU A 749 27.98 -13.65 27.51
CA GLU A 749 27.02 -14.74 27.82
C GLU A 749 26.23 -14.53 29.13
N ALA A 750 25.86 -13.28 29.44
CA ALA A 750 25.20 -12.92 30.69
C ALA A 750 23.94 -12.10 30.48
N ARG A 751 23.17 -11.96 31.54
CA ARG A 751 22.01 -11.06 31.57
C ARG A 751 22.23 -9.91 32.52
N TYR A 752 21.47 -8.83 32.33
CA TYR A 752 21.40 -7.69 33.22
C TYR A 752 19.95 -7.21 33.36
N THR A 753 19.55 -6.84 34.54
CA THR A 753 18.24 -6.26 34.82
C THR A 753 18.42 -4.84 35.34
N LEU A 754 17.80 -3.87 34.66
CA LEU A 754 17.75 -2.48 35.08
C LEU A 754 16.40 -2.22 35.76
N ALA A 755 16.41 -1.86 37.05
CA ALA A 755 15.23 -1.44 37.79
C ALA A 755 14.93 0.05 37.45
N VAL A 756 14.10 0.29 36.42
CA VAL A 756 13.82 1.64 35.91
C VAL A 756 13.08 2.49 36.95
N HIS A 757 12.18 1.89 37.72
CA HIS A 757 11.38 2.57 38.74
C HIS A 757 12.22 3.08 39.94
N GLU A 758 13.38 2.48 40.19
CA GLU A 758 14.32 2.95 41.23
C GLU A 758 15.08 4.20 40.73
N ILE A 759 15.38 4.29 39.43
CA ILE A 759 16.15 5.40 38.86
C ILE A 759 15.23 6.57 38.51
N PHE A 760 14.05 6.29 37.99
CA PHE A 760 13.06 7.28 37.52
C PHE A 760 11.71 6.99 38.16
N PRO A 761 11.51 7.29 39.44
CA PRO A 761 10.23 7.06 40.14
C PRO A 761 9.14 8.04 39.65
N ASN A 762 7.88 7.66 39.84
CA ASN A 762 6.68 8.50 39.64
C ASN A 762 6.55 9.04 38.21
N LYS A 763 6.83 8.22 37.19
CA LYS A 763 6.59 8.54 35.78
C LYS A 763 5.35 7.80 35.27
N ASP A 764 4.34 8.55 34.79
CA ASP A 764 3.08 7.97 34.32
C ASP A 764 3.22 7.32 32.95
N SER A 765 4.20 7.74 32.17
CA SER A 765 4.47 7.22 30.84
C SER A 765 5.97 7.22 30.55
N VAL A 766 6.48 6.08 30.14
CA VAL A 766 7.90 5.88 29.81
C VAL A 766 8.00 5.09 28.51
N ALA A 767 8.54 5.69 27.47
CA ALA A 767 9.03 4.97 26.29
C ALA A 767 10.56 4.81 26.40
N ALA A 768 11.12 3.74 25.85
CA ALA A 768 12.55 3.48 25.93
C ALA A 768 13.11 2.98 24.60
N VAL A 769 14.30 3.46 24.26
CA VAL A 769 15.11 2.94 23.14
C VAL A 769 16.44 2.44 23.69
N VAL A 770 16.67 1.14 23.54
CA VAL A 770 17.86 0.42 23.97
C VAL A 770 18.81 0.25 22.80
N ARG A 771 20.04 0.70 22.90
CA ARG A 771 21.10 0.50 21.90
C ARG A 771 22.31 -0.18 22.53
N ALA A 772 22.90 -1.10 21.82
CA ALA A 772 24.06 -1.83 22.30
C ALA A 772 25.19 -1.88 21.26
N THR A 773 26.41 -2.02 21.75
CA THR A 773 27.63 -2.12 20.90
C THR A 773 27.79 -3.51 20.27
N GLN A 774 27.14 -4.53 20.82
CA GLN A 774 27.00 -5.89 20.28
C GLN A 774 25.51 -6.24 20.20
N PRO A 775 25.07 -7.13 19.29
CA PRO A 775 23.67 -7.47 19.21
C PRO A 775 23.19 -8.19 20.48
N ILE A 776 22.13 -7.70 21.07
CA ILE A 776 21.50 -8.19 22.31
C ILE A 776 20.05 -8.58 22.10
N VAL A 777 19.44 -9.16 23.13
CA VAL A 777 17.99 -9.25 23.25
C VAL A 777 17.54 -8.39 24.43
N ALA A 778 16.47 -7.65 24.28
CA ALA A 778 15.89 -6.83 25.33
C ALA A 778 14.40 -7.13 25.50
N GLU A 779 13.98 -7.29 26.75
CA GLU A 779 12.59 -7.46 27.16
C GLU A 779 12.26 -6.50 28.29
N ARG A 780 11.00 -6.13 28.41
CA ARG A 780 10.46 -5.32 29.50
C ARG A 780 9.54 -6.17 30.37
N SER A 781 9.65 -6.03 31.71
CA SER A 781 8.64 -6.51 32.64
C SER A 781 8.04 -5.34 33.42
N LEU A 782 6.73 -5.30 33.50
CA LEU A 782 5.96 -4.26 34.14
C LEU A 782 4.99 -4.92 35.13
N PHE A 783 5.09 -4.60 36.44
CA PHE A 783 4.27 -5.17 37.51
C PHE A 783 3.52 -4.05 38.25
N PRO A 784 2.23 -3.86 38.00
CA PRO A 784 1.41 -2.87 38.73
C PRO A 784 1.28 -3.18 40.20
N GLY A 785 1.16 -2.12 41.02
CA GLY A 785 0.99 -2.25 42.45
C GLY A 785 2.18 -2.83 43.21
N GLY A 786 3.40 -2.63 42.72
CA GLY A 786 4.63 -3.09 43.39
C GLY A 786 4.87 -4.61 43.35
N GLY A 787 4.37 -5.27 42.30
CA GLY A 787 4.61 -6.69 42.04
C GLY A 787 3.59 -7.66 42.65
N ALA A 788 2.62 -7.17 43.40
CA ALA A 788 1.63 -8.03 44.05
C ALA A 788 0.38 -8.31 43.18
N ARG A 789 0.21 -7.58 42.08
CA ARG A 789 -1.01 -7.66 41.26
C ARG A 789 -0.68 -7.50 39.78
N GLY A 790 -0.70 -8.61 39.08
CA GLY A 790 -0.55 -8.59 37.64
C GLY A 790 0.86 -8.32 37.10
N GLY A 791 1.03 -8.51 35.80
CA GLY A 791 2.30 -8.18 35.17
C GLY A 791 2.36 -8.56 33.69
N ALA A 792 2.93 -7.69 32.87
CA ALA A 792 3.18 -7.87 31.48
C ALA A 792 4.69 -8.00 31.22
N THR A 793 5.10 -9.02 30.46
CA THR A 793 6.46 -9.13 29.95
C THR A 793 6.45 -9.16 28.44
N THR A 794 7.18 -8.24 27.83
CA THR A 794 7.11 -7.98 26.39
C THR A 794 8.51 -7.92 25.79
N LEU A 795 8.69 -8.63 24.67
CA LEU A 795 9.86 -8.47 23.81
C LEU A 795 9.85 -7.08 23.21
N GLY A 796 11.02 -6.41 23.20
CA GLY A 796 11.14 -5.12 22.53
C GLY A 796 10.87 -5.22 21.02
N ILE A 797 10.49 -4.12 20.42
CA ILE A 797 10.33 -4.00 18.97
C ILE A 797 11.72 -3.72 18.39
N PRO A 798 12.26 -4.59 17.50
CA PRO A 798 13.57 -4.34 16.89
C PRO A 798 13.49 -3.14 15.94
N LEU A 799 14.48 -2.26 16.03
CA LEU A 799 14.68 -1.14 15.10
C LEU A 799 15.90 -1.40 14.22
N PRO A 800 15.88 -0.88 12.96
CA PRO A 800 17.00 -0.99 12.03
C PRO A 800 18.33 -0.48 12.55
#